data_813b331b3e52306f54b59f1c51701af3
#
_entry.id   813b331b3e52306f54b59f1c51701af3
#
_cell.length_a   1.000
_cell.length_b   1.000
_cell.length_c   1.000
_cell.angle_alpha   90.00
_cell.angle_beta   90.00
_cell.angle_gamma   90.00
#
_symmetry.space_group_name_H-M   'P 1'
#
loop_
_entity.id
_entity.type
_entity.pdbx_description
1 polymer ?
#
loop_
_entity_poly.entity_id
_entity_poly.type
_entity_poly.pdbx_seq_one_letter_code
_entity_poly.pdbx_strand_id
1 'polypeptide(L)'
;MNRVGDGRPQYGAWGGLNDATRNQEFTNGSAPSDYGFSSIAGSQEINTRASLYKKGNRLSFLNTNINYAFRTMGTHVSGMRNNGWAYVVSVGKRWADEGYFDGANYSANSFFASVEKRINDEHSLNFTAIYAQNKRGKNAPNSNEVTSLTSEKYNSYWGWQDGKKRNSRFKNANEPLMMLTHYWKATPKTNINTTISYQTGTIGNSRFDYKYADNPDPIYYTNLPSYKFNQFTGNKYIGNDPKNIAAAAELKKNFTNNPQVNWDNIYHINRDIRMAEESAIVLYEDRNDENIATANTNISSQISDNVFMNAGANYQYSYTKNFKNMLDLLGGTYFKDINTYGPTADQYQSDLNNPNRTLGIAEKYGYNYHIEVRKLDAFTQFKFVYKKVDFYLSQTFVRTTYQREGLYKNGYNPTNSFGKSKKIAFDNFGFKGGITYKNSGINYIDFNFIYMSKAPSAKDLFPNARANNDAIVNLTNETIRAADLSYIIKTPKFKGRLTCYFSEILNVANVNFFYADDLMSSTSNSGIVTNQGAFVSEVVTGINKKNRGIELGLDYQISATIRLTAVAAYGNFNITNNPMASLHDDSKLLATTLSIPQESKLKGYKQAGSPQQAYAAGIEYRDPKFWWIGANANYMTENYIAISVIKRTDNYYTSLANNGLTIDKEKAESYLKQEKFSPIRLVNLVGGISWKIVGNYTIGLSANINNLLNIKYKTGGFEQSRNASYKQDYQDHYSGGPLVFGSKYFNGYGRTYMANIYLNF
;
A
#
# COMPACT_ATOMS: atom_id res chain seq x y z
N MET A 1 13.48 3.47 4.41
CA MET A 1 12.95 4.85 4.50
C MET A 1 11.45 4.81 4.21
N ASN A 2 10.64 5.49 4.98
CA ASN A 2 9.23 5.62 4.68
C ASN A 2 9.04 6.83 3.76
N ARG A 3 8.18 6.69 2.75
CA ARG A 3 7.79 7.81 1.90
C ARG A 3 7.10 8.87 2.74
N VAL A 4 7.45 10.10 2.51
CA VAL A 4 6.88 11.19 3.28
C VAL A 4 5.47 11.54 2.79
N GLY A 5 5.18 11.29 1.50
CA GLY A 5 3.87 11.54 0.93
C GLY A 5 2.73 10.76 1.58
N ASP A 6 2.92 9.46 1.83
CA ASP A 6 1.90 8.56 2.39
C ASP A 6 2.35 7.79 3.65
N GLY A 7 3.58 8.02 4.13
CA GLY A 7 4.15 7.38 5.32
C GLY A 7 4.46 5.89 5.18
N ARG A 8 4.32 5.30 3.98
CA ARG A 8 4.48 3.86 3.75
C ARG A 8 5.91 3.50 3.33
N PRO A 9 6.44 2.36 3.76
CA PRO A 9 7.73 1.87 3.27
C PRO A 9 7.63 1.45 1.81
N GLN A 10 8.65 1.80 1.01
CA GLN A 10 8.74 1.43 -0.40
C GLN A 10 9.53 0.13 -0.57
N TYR A 11 8.92 -1.01 -0.22
CA TYR A 11 9.57 -2.32 -0.35
C TYR A 11 10.05 -2.66 -1.77
N GLY A 12 9.45 -2.05 -2.80
CA GLY A 12 9.87 -2.23 -4.19
C GLY A 12 11.28 -1.75 -4.47
N ALA A 13 11.77 -0.72 -3.76
CA ALA A 13 13.11 -0.18 -3.91
C ALA A 13 14.24 -1.14 -3.48
N TRP A 14 13.91 -2.20 -2.73
CA TRP A 14 14.86 -3.21 -2.25
C TRP A 14 14.52 -4.61 -2.77
N GLY A 15 13.52 -4.72 -3.60
CA GLY A 15 13.00 -6.00 -4.08
C GLY A 15 14.02 -6.80 -4.87
N GLY A 16 14.08 -8.13 -4.65
CA GLY A 16 14.94 -9.04 -5.38
C GLY A 16 16.38 -9.12 -4.89
N LEU A 17 16.70 -8.54 -3.75
CA LEU A 17 18.02 -8.51 -3.12
C LEU A 17 18.08 -9.40 -1.87
N ASN A 18 17.46 -10.58 -1.90
CA ASN A 18 17.28 -11.42 -0.72
C ASN A 18 18.60 -11.79 -0.03
N ASP A 19 19.68 -11.97 -0.78
CA ASP A 19 21.00 -12.30 -0.20
C ASP A 19 21.64 -11.08 0.47
N ALA A 20 21.39 -9.88 -0.05
CA ALA A 20 21.88 -8.63 0.53
C ALA A 20 21.10 -8.19 1.77
N THR A 21 19.80 -8.50 1.83
CA THR A 21 18.91 -8.06 2.93
C THR A 21 18.68 -9.11 4.00
N ARG A 22 19.51 -10.17 4.09
CA ARG A 22 19.33 -11.27 5.04
C ARG A 22 19.74 -10.94 6.49
N ASN A 23 20.62 -9.98 6.68
CA ASN A 23 21.05 -9.55 8.02
C ASN A 23 20.00 -8.62 8.60
N GLN A 24 18.99 -9.19 9.25
CA GLN A 24 17.81 -8.46 9.73
C GLN A 24 17.62 -8.73 11.22
N GLU A 25 17.25 -7.67 11.93
CA GLU A 25 16.79 -7.71 13.30
C GLU A 25 15.35 -7.21 13.37
N PHE A 26 14.52 -7.87 14.17
CA PHE A 26 13.14 -7.50 14.38
C PHE A 26 12.88 -7.25 15.86
N THR A 27 12.19 -6.15 16.16
CA THR A 27 11.57 -5.94 17.47
C THR A 27 10.06 -6.02 17.31
N ASN A 28 9.38 -6.68 18.22
CA ASN A 28 7.92 -6.84 18.19
C ASN A 28 7.24 -5.82 19.11
N GLY A 29 6.07 -5.32 18.70
CA GLY A 29 5.27 -4.41 19.51
C GLY A 29 6.04 -3.17 19.96
N SER A 30 5.84 -2.77 21.20
CA SER A 30 6.50 -1.61 21.81
C SER A 30 7.90 -1.90 22.36
N ALA A 31 8.45 -3.08 22.17
CA ALA A 31 9.77 -3.49 22.69
C ALA A 31 10.88 -2.50 22.32
N PRO A 32 11.97 -2.41 23.12
CA PRO A 32 13.07 -1.49 22.88
C PRO A 32 13.83 -1.86 21.61
N SER A 33 14.22 -0.86 20.81
CA SER A 33 15.10 -1.01 19.65
C SER A 33 16.38 -0.23 19.87
N ASP A 34 17.51 -0.77 19.45
CA ASP A 34 18.80 -0.10 19.58
C ASP A 34 19.02 0.98 18.50
N TYR A 35 18.16 1.03 17.50
CA TYR A 35 18.31 1.87 16.29
C TYR A 35 17.32 3.03 16.21
N GLY A 36 16.31 3.09 17.06
CA GLY A 36 15.31 4.14 17.04
C GLY A 36 14.18 3.92 18.03
N PHE A 37 13.29 4.91 18.14
CA PHE A 37 12.16 4.85 19.05
C PHE A 37 11.15 3.75 18.68
N SER A 38 11.01 3.41 17.38
CA SER A 38 10.02 2.45 16.84
C SER A 38 8.54 2.87 17.08
N SER A 39 7.60 1.96 16.82
CA SER A 39 6.17 2.19 17.00
C SER A 39 5.48 0.94 17.57
N ILE A 40 4.14 0.95 17.65
CA ILE A 40 3.33 -0.20 18.14
C ILE A 40 3.48 -1.48 17.30
N ALA A 41 3.93 -1.37 16.05
CA ALA A 41 4.14 -2.51 15.15
C ALA A 41 5.58 -3.07 15.23
N GLY A 42 6.42 -2.50 16.08
CA GLY A 42 7.84 -2.86 16.20
C GLY A 42 8.72 -2.16 15.17
N SER A 43 9.91 -2.70 14.96
CA SER A 43 10.87 -2.23 13.97
C SER A 43 11.58 -3.37 13.27
N GLN A 44 12.05 -3.10 12.07
CA GLN A 44 12.91 -3.98 11.30
C GLN A 44 14.17 -3.20 10.93
N GLU A 45 15.32 -3.74 11.29
CA GLU A 45 16.64 -3.23 10.92
C GLU A 45 17.28 -4.15 9.92
N ILE A 46 17.85 -3.60 8.84
CA ILE A 46 18.60 -4.34 7.83
C ILE A 46 20.03 -3.81 7.84
N ASN A 47 20.96 -4.64 8.28
CA ASN A 47 22.36 -4.27 8.34
C ASN A 47 23.06 -4.62 7.03
N THR A 48 23.53 -3.58 6.32
CA THR A 48 24.20 -3.69 5.01
C THR A 48 25.70 -3.52 5.07
N ARG A 49 26.32 -3.55 6.26
CA ARG A 49 27.76 -3.44 6.46
C ARG A 49 28.52 -4.61 5.84
N ALA A 50 29.47 -4.33 4.96
CA ALA A 50 30.12 -5.33 4.11
C ALA A 50 30.86 -6.43 4.89
N SER A 51 31.50 -6.08 6.01
CA SER A 51 32.26 -7.04 6.84
C SER A 51 31.40 -8.08 7.57
N LEU A 52 30.08 -7.85 7.68
CA LEU A 52 29.17 -8.77 8.37
C LEU A 52 28.65 -9.92 7.49
N TYR A 53 28.94 -9.87 6.19
CA TYR A 53 28.53 -10.94 5.29
C TYR A 53 29.57 -12.07 5.29
N LYS A 54 29.08 -13.31 5.31
CA LYS A 54 29.95 -14.50 5.21
C LYS A 54 30.59 -14.57 3.83
N LYS A 55 31.92 -14.67 3.79
CA LYS A 55 32.69 -14.85 2.55
C LYS A 55 32.19 -16.01 1.70
N GLY A 56 32.12 -15.82 0.38
CA GLY A 56 31.73 -16.84 -0.60
C GLY A 56 30.94 -16.26 -1.75
N ASN A 57 30.56 -17.13 -2.65
CA ASN A 57 29.74 -16.82 -3.82
C ASN A 57 28.42 -17.59 -3.74
N ARG A 58 27.36 -17.01 -4.28
CA ARG A 58 26.06 -17.68 -4.43
C ARG A 58 25.47 -17.34 -5.79
N LEU A 59 25.03 -18.36 -6.52
CA LEU A 59 24.18 -18.25 -7.70
C LEU A 59 22.85 -18.90 -7.40
N SER A 60 21.74 -18.33 -7.87
CA SER A 60 20.41 -18.93 -7.71
C SER A 60 19.55 -18.69 -8.92
N PHE A 61 18.73 -19.69 -9.24
CA PHE A 61 17.67 -19.61 -10.23
C PHE A 61 16.36 -20.07 -9.59
N LEU A 62 15.29 -19.32 -9.83
CA LEU A 62 13.98 -19.61 -9.26
C LEU A 62 12.92 -19.51 -10.34
N ASN A 63 11.99 -20.47 -10.32
CA ASN A 63 10.76 -20.49 -11.10
C ASN A 63 9.53 -20.46 -10.19
N THR A 64 8.51 -19.70 -10.57
CA THR A 64 7.26 -19.54 -9.80
C THR A 64 6.13 -19.06 -10.71
N ASN A 65 4.87 -19.16 -10.27
CA ASN A 65 3.68 -18.67 -10.97
C ASN A 65 2.94 -17.57 -10.19
N ILE A 66 3.64 -16.78 -9.38
CA ILE A 66 3.01 -15.72 -8.57
C ILE A 66 3.02 -14.38 -9.35
N ASN A 67 3.88 -13.44 -8.99
CA ASN A 67 3.96 -12.13 -9.64
C ASN A 67 4.93 -12.13 -10.83
N TYR A 68 5.96 -12.96 -10.79
CA TYR A 68 6.92 -13.18 -11.86
C TYR A 68 7.11 -14.69 -12.07
N ALA A 69 7.61 -15.07 -13.23
CA ALA A 69 7.85 -16.48 -13.56
C ALA A 69 9.27 -16.92 -13.20
N PHE A 70 10.25 -16.05 -13.41
CA PHE A 70 11.64 -16.41 -13.25
C PHE A 70 12.40 -15.36 -12.45
N ARG A 71 13.43 -15.82 -11.70
CA ARG A 71 14.44 -14.99 -11.05
C ARG A 71 15.80 -15.63 -11.18
N THR A 72 16.79 -14.82 -11.58
CA THR A 72 18.21 -15.14 -11.44
C THR A 72 18.85 -14.19 -10.45
N MET A 73 19.79 -14.65 -9.64
CA MET A 73 20.53 -13.82 -8.71
C MET A 73 21.93 -14.37 -8.50
N GLY A 74 22.93 -13.49 -8.52
CA GLY A 74 24.32 -13.77 -8.22
C GLY A 74 24.82 -12.84 -7.11
N THR A 75 25.52 -13.39 -6.12
CA THR A 75 26.09 -12.63 -5.00
C THR A 75 27.53 -13.05 -4.77
N HIS A 76 28.43 -12.07 -4.65
CA HIS A 76 29.83 -12.26 -4.24
C HIS A 76 30.11 -11.51 -2.95
N VAL A 77 30.80 -12.16 -2.01
CA VAL A 77 31.24 -11.59 -0.74
C VAL A 77 32.72 -11.86 -0.54
N SER A 78 33.51 -10.81 -0.43
CA SER A 78 34.98 -10.93 -0.23
C SER A 78 35.37 -11.38 1.18
N GLY A 79 34.52 -11.11 2.19
CA GLY A 79 34.93 -11.06 3.58
C GLY A 79 35.93 -9.93 3.87
N MET A 80 36.33 -9.74 5.12
CA MET A 80 37.36 -8.76 5.49
C MET A 80 38.72 -9.26 5.05
N ARG A 81 39.44 -8.46 4.26
CA ARG A 81 40.80 -8.74 3.73
C ARG A 81 41.88 -8.14 4.65
N ASN A 82 43.10 -8.63 4.57
CA ASN A 82 44.22 -8.16 5.39
C ASN A 82 44.51 -6.65 5.22
N ASN A 83 44.20 -6.10 4.06
CA ASN A 83 44.35 -4.66 3.79
C ASN A 83 43.17 -3.82 4.32
N GLY A 84 42.27 -4.38 5.11
CA GLY A 84 41.14 -3.68 5.73
C GLY A 84 39.94 -3.40 4.83
N TRP A 85 39.88 -4.01 3.63
CA TRP A 85 38.73 -3.90 2.73
C TRP A 85 37.79 -5.09 2.84
N ALA A 86 36.49 -4.82 2.82
CA ALA A 86 35.45 -5.82 2.61
C ALA A 86 34.45 -5.31 1.58
N TYR A 87 33.95 -6.19 0.71
CA TYR A 87 32.91 -5.80 -0.24
C TYR A 87 31.94 -6.94 -0.53
N VAL A 88 30.72 -6.54 -0.86
CA VAL A 88 29.61 -7.40 -1.28
C VAL A 88 28.99 -6.82 -2.53
N VAL A 89 28.76 -7.66 -3.53
CA VAL A 89 28.04 -7.29 -4.74
C VAL A 89 26.96 -8.34 -4.98
N SER A 90 25.73 -7.91 -5.24
CA SER A 90 24.61 -8.79 -5.61
C SER A 90 23.87 -8.20 -6.80
N VAL A 91 23.58 -9.03 -7.80
CA VAL A 91 22.81 -8.68 -8.98
C VAL A 91 21.68 -9.66 -9.17
N GLY A 92 20.53 -9.19 -9.63
CA GLY A 92 19.38 -10.04 -9.85
C GLY A 92 18.44 -9.51 -10.93
N LYS A 93 17.78 -10.43 -11.61
CA LYS A 93 16.72 -10.15 -12.58
C LYS A 93 15.50 -11.01 -12.27
N ARG A 94 14.30 -10.40 -12.35
CA ARG A 94 13.02 -11.09 -12.25
C ARG A 94 12.16 -10.69 -13.43
N TRP A 95 11.50 -11.69 -14.05
CA TRP A 95 10.66 -11.40 -15.22
C TRP A 95 9.50 -12.37 -15.36
N ALA A 96 8.47 -11.93 -16.04
CA ALA A 96 7.35 -12.72 -16.53
C ALA A 96 6.66 -11.96 -17.66
N ASP A 97 6.24 -12.67 -18.68
CA ASP A 97 5.31 -12.14 -19.67
C ASP A 97 3.92 -12.04 -19.07
N GLU A 98 3.60 -12.97 -18.15
CA GLU A 98 2.37 -12.97 -17.36
C GLU A 98 2.60 -13.56 -15.97
N GLY A 99 2.01 -12.92 -14.96
CA GLY A 99 1.96 -13.41 -13.58
C GLY A 99 0.74 -14.32 -13.35
N TYR A 100 0.32 -14.44 -12.08
CA TYR A 100 -0.86 -15.22 -11.71
C TYR A 100 -2.17 -14.66 -12.30
N PHE A 101 -2.32 -13.34 -12.31
CA PHE A 101 -3.45 -12.64 -12.91
C PHE A 101 -3.17 -12.34 -14.38
N ASP A 102 -4.19 -12.49 -15.22
CA ASP A 102 -4.09 -12.34 -16.67
C ASP A 102 -3.51 -10.97 -17.06
N GLY A 103 -2.60 -10.95 -18.01
CA GLY A 103 -1.96 -9.74 -18.52
C GLY A 103 -1.12 -8.92 -17.51
N ALA A 104 -0.84 -9.47 -16.34
CA ALA A 104 0.01 -8.85 -15.34
C ALA A 104 1.48 -9.25 -15.60
N ASN A 105 2.15 -8.57 -16.52
CA ASN A 105 3.58 -8.77 -16.79
C ASN A 105 4.48 -8.17 -15.72
N TYR A 106 5.73 -8.60 -15.68
CA TYR A 106 6.70 -8.20 -14.68
C TYR A 106 8.12 -8.11 -15.23
N SER A 107 8.81 -7.03 -14.94
CA SER A 107 10.25 -6.89 -15.25
C SER A 107 10.92 -6.09 -14.13
N ALA A 108 11.98 -6.65 -13.54
CA ALA A 108 12.73 -5.99 -12.49
C ALA A 108 14.21 -6.37 -12.55
N ASN A 109 15.08 -5.37 -12.45
CA ASN A 109 16.50 -5.52 -12.28
C ASN A 109 16.90 -5.03 -10.88
N SER A 110 17.78 -5.74 -10.22
CA SER A 110 18.22 -5.41 -8.86
C SER A 110 19.74 -5.45 -8.79
N PHE A 111 20.31 -4.44 -8.15
CA PHE A 111 21.74 -4.30 -7.92
C PHE A 111 21.97 -3.86 -6.46
N PHE A 112 22.92 -4.47 -5.80
CA PHE A 112 23.41 -4.11 -4.49
C PHE A 112 24.92 -4.12 -4.49
N ALA A 113 25.53 -3.09 -3.92
CA ALA A 113 26.93 -3.06 -3.60
C ALA A 113 27.13 -2.48 -2.20
N SER A 114 27.98 -3.11 -1.42
CA SER A 114 28.45 -2.55 -0.14
C SER A 114 29.96 -2.72 -0.07
N VAL A 115 30.66 -1.64 0.24
CA VAL A 115 32.13 -1.61 0.33
C VAL A 115 32.52 -0.96 1.65
N GLU A 116 33.29 -1.66 2.45
CA GLU A 116 33.79 -1.18 3.74
C GLU A 116 35.31 -1.08 3.71
N LYS A 117 35.83 0.04 4.23
CA LYS A 117 37.22 0.23 4.56
C LYS A 117 37.37 0.37 6.06
N ARG A 118 38.04 -0.58 6.71
CA ARG A 118 38.56 -0.42 8.06
C ARG A 118 39.79 0.47 7.96
N ILE A 119 39.73 1.65 8.58
CA ILE A 119 40.82 2.63 8.61
C ILE A 119 41.80 2.19 9.71
N ASN A 120 41.28 1.90 10.89
CA ASN A 120 41.98 1.37 12.05
C ASN A 120 40.98 0.54 12.92
N ASP A 121 41.32 0.20 14.14
CA ASP A 121 40.49 -0.59 15.03
C ASP A 121 39.27 0.18 15.58
N GLU A 122 39.32 1.51 15.54
CA GLU A 122 38.25 2.40 16.00
C GLU A 122 37.33 2.89 14.89
N HIS A 123 37.87 3.08 13.68
CA HIS A 123 37.16 3.73 12.59
C HIS A 123 37.01 2.83 11.35
N SER A 124 35.79 2.73 10.83
CA SER A 124 35.55 2.21 9.47
C SER A 124 34.50 3.04 8.73
N LEU A 125 34.63 3.07 7.42
CA LEU A 125 33.68 3.69 6.49
C LEU A 125 33.06 2.62 5.63
N ASN A 126 31.75 2.64 5.48
CA ASN A 126 31.01 1.73 4.62
C ASN A 126 30.14 2.52 3.64
N PHE A 127 30.33 2.31 2.35
CA PHE A 127 29.46 2.81 1.30
C PHE A 127 28.53 1.70 0.83
N THR A 128 27.23 2.00 0.75
CA THR A 128 26.21 1.07 0.23
C THR A 128 25.43 1.72 -0.89
N ALA A 129 25.24 1.00 -1.98
CA ALA A 129 24.37 1.38 -3.10
C ALA A 129 23.32 0.29 -3.34
N ILE A 130 22.07 0.69 -3.47
CA ILE A 130 20.91 -0.17 -3.74
C ILE A 130 20.18 0.39 -4.95
N TYR A 131 19.89 -0.48 -5.92
CA TYR A 131 19.10 -0.15 -7.09
C TYR A 131 18.16 -1.31 -7.42
N ALA A 132 16.87 -1.07 -7.42
CA ALA A 132 15.86 -2.08 -7.71
C ALA A 132 14.76 -1.51 -8.60
N GLN A 133 15.06 -1.42 -9.91
CA GLN A 133 14.04 -1.06 -10.89
C GLN A 133 12.95 -2.14 -10.94
N ASN A 134 11.69 -1.71 -10.98
CA ASN A 134 10.53 -2.61 -11.05
C ASN A 134 9.45 -2.02 -11.95
N LYS A 135 9.12 -2.71 -13.05
CA LYS A 135 7.96 -2.40 -13.89
C LYS A 135 7.01 -3.59 -13.86
N ARG A 136 5.76 -3.35 -13.46
CA ARG A 136 4.75 -4.42 -13.34
C ARG A 136 3.39 -3.96 -13.82
N GLY A 137 2.70 -4.83 -14.54
CA GLY A 137 1.28 -4.70 -14.82
C GLY A 137 0.46 -4.88 -13.54
N LYS A 138 -0.59 -4.06 -13.39
CA LYS A 138 -1.55 -4.17 -12.28
C LYS A 138 -2.71 -5.06 -12.70
N ASN A 139 -3.40 -5.61 -11.70
CA ASN A 139 -4.69 -6.29 -11.86
C ASN A 139 -5.82 -5.45 -11.27
N ALA A 140 -7.01 -5.55 -11.88
CA ALA A 140 -8.22 -4.86 -11.46
C ALA A 140 -8.88 -5.54 -10.25
N PRO A 141 -9.49 -4.78 -9.33
CA PRO A 141 -10.50 -5.32 -8.45
C PRO A 141 -11.82 -5.48 -9.22
N ASN A 142 -12.49 -6.64 -9.06
CA ASN A 142 -13.67 -7.01 -9.80
C ASN A 142 -14.91 -7.05 -8.90
N SER A 143 -16.10 -6.71 -9.46
CA SER A 143 -17.38 -6.99 -8.81
C SER A 143 -17.69 -8.51 -8.88
N ASN A 144 -18.67 -8.96 -8.09
CA ASN A 144 -19.15 -10.33 -8.19
C ASN A 144 -19.71 -10.63 -9.57
N GLU A 145 -20.41 -9.68 -10.23
CA GLU A 145 -20.89 -9.82 -11.60
C GLU A 145 -19.76 -10.10 -12.58
N VAL A 146 -18.72 -9.28 -12.58
CA VAL A 146 -17.55 -9.43 -13.45
C VAL A 146 -16.87 -10.79 -13.21
N THR A 147 -16.67 -11.16 -11.94
CA THR A 147 -16.05 -12.46 -11.60
C THR A 147 -16.90 -13.65 -12.07
N SER A 148 -18.24 -13.56 -12.00
CA SER A 148 -19.15 -14.62 -12.45
C SER A 148 -19.19 -14.77 -13.97
N LEU A 149 -18.98 -13.68 -14.70
CA LEU A 149 -18.94 -13.68 -16.17
C LEU A 149 -17.57 -14.07 -16.74
N THR A 150 -16.53 -14.09 -15.90
CA THR A 150 -15.14 -14.35 -16.29
C THR A 150 -14.47 -15.37 -15.37
N SER A 151 -13.54 -14.92 -14.52
CA SER A 151 -12.85 -15.76 -13.53
C SER A 151 -12.24 -14.92 -12.41
N GLU A 152 -11.73 -15.56 -11.35
CA GLU A 152 -10.97 -14.91 -10.27
C GLU A 152 -9.59 -14.40 -10.73
N LYS A 153 -9.09 -14.88 -11.87
CA LYS A 153 -7.82 -14.41 -12.47
C LYS A 153 -8.01 -13.25 -13.43
N TYR A 154 -9.25 -12.99 -13.82
CA TYR A 154 -9.57 -11.97 -14.81
C TYR A 154 -9.06 -10.59 -14.39
N ASN A 155 -8.51 -9.88 -15.38
CA ASN A 155 -7.98 -8.54 -15.25
C ASN A 155 -8.43 -7.70 -16.45
N SER A 156 -9.18 -6.61 -16.20
CA SER A 156 -9.68 -5.71 -17.24
C SER A 156 -8.61 -4.78 -17.83
N TYR A 157 -7.44 -4.71 -17.23
CA TYR A 157 -6.45 -3.67 -17.58
C TYR A 157 -5.60 -3.97 -18.80
N TRP A 158 -5.74 -5.14 -19.42
CA TRP A 158 -4.97 -5.51 -20.59
C TRP A 158 -5.86 -5.88 -21.78
N GLY A 159 -5.27 -5.89 -22.96
CA GLY A 159 -5.87 -6.36 -24.20
C GLY A 159 -4.80 -6.74 -25.20
N TRP A 160 -5.24 -7.35 -26.31
CA TRP A 160 -4.35 -7.71 -27.41
C TRP A 160 -4.06 -6.47 -28.28
N GLN A 161 -2.79 -6.27 -28.62
CA GLN A 161 -2.34 -5.30 -29.62
C GLN A 161 -1.20 -5.96 -30.42
N ASP A 162 -1.36 -6.05 -31.75
CA ASP A 162 -0.37 -6.63 -32.65
C ASP A 162 0.10 -8.03 -32.20
N GLY A 163 -0.84 -8.87 -31.73
CA GLY A 163 -0.55 -10.22 -31.24
C GLY A 163 0.16 -10.30 -29.88
N LYS A 164 0.34 -9.17 -29.18
CA LYS A 164 0.95 -9.09 -27.85
C LYS A 164 -0.02 -8.61 -26.79
N LYS A 165 0.12 -9.11 -25.58
CA LYS A 165 -0.64 -8.61 -24.41
C LYS A 165 -0.07 -7.24 -23.99
N ARG A 166 -0.92 -6.20 -24.03
CA ARG A 166 -0.59 -4.86 -23.56
C ARG A 166 -1.47 -4.49 -22.38
N ASN A 167 -0.85 -4.16 -21.24
CA ASN A 167 -1.55 -3.70 -20.05
C ASN A 167 -1.56 -2.16 -20.04
N SER A 168 -2.69 -1.54 -19.72
CA SER A 168 -2.83 -0.07 -19.62
C SER A 168 -2.43 0.47 -18.24
N ARG A 169 -2.34 -0.39 -17.23
CA ARG A 169 -2.09 -0.01 -15.83
C ARG A 169 -0.76 -0.57 -15.34
N PHE A 170 0.32 0.15 -15.58
CA PHE A 170 1.64 -0.19 -15.04
C PHE A 170 1.94 0.58 -13.76
N LYS A 171 2.71 -0.06 -12.87
CA LYS A 171 3.52 0.64 -11.89
C LYS A 171 4.98 0.49 -12.31
N ASN A 172 5.64 1.61 -12.53
CA ASN A 172 7.08 1.68 -12.80
C ASN A 172 7.75 2.39 -11.63
N ALA A 173 8.69 1.73 -10.95
CA ALA A 173 9.44 2.28 -9.83
C ALA A 173 10.93 2.15 -10.12
N ASN A 174 11.65 3.26 -9.99
CA ASN A 174 13.08 3.37 -10.20
C ASN A 174 13.65 4.34 -9.16
N GLU A 175 14.13 3.82 -8.03
CA GLU A 175 14.49 4.62 -6.85
C GLU A 175 15.85 4.15 -6.28
N PRO A 176 16.99 4.50 -6.89
CA PRO A 176 18.31 4.21 -6.33
C PRO A 176 18.52 4.90 -4.98
N LEU A 177 19.17 4.18 -4.08
CA LEU A 177 19.56 4.62 -2.75
C LEU A 177 21.06 4.48 -2.58
N MET A 178 21.72 5.52 -2.08
CA MET A 178 23.13 5.53 -1.72
C MET A 178 23.26 5.92 -0.24
N MET A 179 24.17 5.25 0.48
CA MET A 179 24.42 5.51 1.91
C MET A 179 25.92 5.45 2.17
N LEU A 180 26.42 6.40 2.95
CA LEU A 180 27.77 6.38 3.49
C LEU A 180 27.64 6.38 5.01
N THR A 181 28.19 5.33 5.64
CA THR A 181 28.15 5.16 7.10
C THR A 181 29.55 5.16 7.66
N HIS A 182 29.80 6.00 8.65
CA HIS A 182 30.97 5.99 9.51
C HIS A 182 30.64 5.23 10.78
N TYR A 183 31.40 4.17 11.05
CA TYR A 183 31.36 3.41 12.31
C TYR A 183 32.55 3.83 13.16
N TRP A 184 32.28 4.35 14.33
CA TRP A 184 33.27 4.80 15.27
C TRP A 184 33.10 4.11 16.64
N LYS A 185 34.12 3.38 17.05
CA LYS A 185 34.26 2.86 18.41
C LYS A 185 34.93 3.94 19.25
N ALA A 186 34.16 4.90 19.77
CA ALA A 186 34.68 6.04 20.50
C ALA A 186 35.36 5.62 21.82
N THR A 187 34.88 4.57 22.44
CA THR A 187 35.50 3.87 23.57
C THR A 187 35.22 2.36 23.48
N PRO A 188 35.84 1.51 24.28
CA PRO A 188 35.48 0.08 24.36
C PRO A 188 33.99 -0.18 24.68
N LYS A 189 33.30 0.80 25.31
CA LYS A 189 31.90 0.73 25.71
C LYS A 189 30.94 1.61 24.87
N THR A 190 31.44 2.41 23.93
CA THR A 190 30.66 3.39 23.18
C THR A 190 30.90 3.27 21.68
N ASN A 191 29.83 3.02 20.93
CA ASN A 191 29.83 3.01 19.48
C ASN A 191 28.95 4.16 18.96
N ILE A 192 29.45 4.85 17.94
CA ILE A 192 28.74 5.93 17.24
C ILE A 192 28.68 5.56 15.77
N ASN A 193 27.48 5.53 15.19
CA ASN A 193 27.27 5.27 13.79
C ASN A 193 26.62 6.50 13.15
N THR A 194 27.32 7.13 12.21
CA THR A 194 26.79 8.29 11.49
C THR A 194 26.61 7.93 10.03
N THR A 195 25.38 8.12 9.52
CA THR A 195 25.01 7.77 8.14
C THR A 195 24.48 9.00 7.42
N ILE A 196 25.00 9.25 6.22
CA ILE A 196 24.38 10.15 5.26
C ILE A 196 23.83 9.31 4.13
N SER A 197 22.59 9.56 3.73
CA SER A 197 21.97 8.84 2.61
C SER A 197 21.25 9.77 1.67
N TYR A 198 21.24 9.36 0.40
CA TYR A 198 20.51 10.04 -0.65
C TYR A 198 19.76 9.01 -1.49
N GLN A 199 18.46 9.18 -1.59
CA GLN A 199 17.58 8.43 -2.47
C GLN A 199 16.98 9.38 -3.48
N THR A 200 17.02 9.01 -4.74
CA THR A 200 16.37 9.77 -5.82
C THR A 200 15.61 8.80 -6.70
N GLY A 201 14.64 9.29 -7.44
CA GLY A 201 14.02 8.40 -8.42
C GLY A 201 12.60 8.77 -8.79
N THR A 202 11.97 7.84 -9.50
CA THR A 202 10.69 8.05 -10.14
C THR A 202 9.74 6.90 -9.84
N ILE A 203 8.46 7.25 -9.60
CA ILE A 203 7.36 6.28 -9.57
C ILE A 203 6.27 6.76 -10.51
N GLY A 204 6.00 5.98 -11.56
CA GLY A 204 4.90 6.17 -12.50
C GLY A 204 3.79 5.15 -12.27
N ASN A 205 2.53 5.59 -12.35
CA ASN A 205 1.34 4.74 -12.35
C ASN A 205 0.50 5.08 -13.57
N SER A 206 0.55 4.22 -14.61
CA SER A 206 -0.16 4.49 -15.85
C SER A 206 -1.65 4.24 -15.76
N ARG A 207 -2.40 4.97 -16.58
CA ARG A 207 -3.83 4.79 -16.86
C ARG A 207 -4.27 5.58 -18.10
N PHE A 208 -5.48 5.29 -18.58
CA PHE A 208 -6.13 6.10 -19.60
C PHE A 208 -6.57 7.45 -19.03
N ASP A 209 -6.44 8.49 -19.85
CA ASP A 209 -7.19 9.74 -19.79
C ASP A 209 -8.02 9.84 -21.06
N TYR A 210 -9.27 10.32 -20.95
CA TYR A 210 -10.17 10.38 -22.09
C TYR A 210 -11.10 11.60 -21.99
N LYS A 211 -11.40 12.16 -23.15
CA LYS A 211 -12.34 13.26 -23.35
C LYS A 211 -13.02 13.08 -24.69
N TYR A 212 -14.27 13.48 -24.79
CA TYR A 212 -15.09 13.31 -26.00
C TYR A 212 -15.23 11.84 -26.49
N ALA A 213 -14.97 10.88 -25.62
CA ALA A 213 -15.09 9.46 -25.90
C ALA A 213 -15.60 8.72 -24.64
N ASP A 214 -16.17 7.54 -24.85
CA ASP A 214 -16.60 6.67 -23.77
C ASP A 214 -15.40 6.13 -22.97
N ASN A 215 -15.66 5.72 -21.72
CA ASN A 215 -14.65 5.11 -20.87
C ASN A 215 -14.13 3.79 -21.48
N PRO A 216 -12.83 3.67 -21.79
CA PRO A 216 -12.28 2.49 -22.46
C PRO A 216 -12.10 1.27 -21.53
N ASP A 217 -12.46 1.35 -20.25
CA ASP A 217 -12.38 0.21 -19.32
C ASP A 217 -13.51 -0.79 -19.64
N PRO A 218 -13.20 -2.06 -19.97
CA PRO A 218 -14.22 -3.07 -20.29
C PRO A 218 -15.25 -3.27 -19.17
N ILE A 219 -14.85 -3.11 -17.91
CA ILE A 219 -15.72 -3.25 -16.73
C ILE A 219 -16.37 -1.93 -16.29
N TYR A 220 -16.40 -0.93 -17.18
CA TYR A 220 -17.20 0.27 -16.90
C TYR A 220 -18.68 -0.13 -16.81
N TYR A 221 -19.38 0.38 -15.81
CA TYR A 221 -20.71 -0.13 -15.43
C TYR A 221 -21.74 -0.17 -16.56
N THR A 222 -21.68 0.77 -17.53
CA THR A 222 -22.59 0.78 -18.68
C THR A 222 -22.39 -0.38 -19.66
N ASN A 223 -21.23 -1.06 -19.58
CA ASN A 223 -20.90 -2.21 -20.42
C ASN A 223 -21.35 -3.54 -19.80
N LEU A 224 -21.90 -3.51 -18.57
CA LEU A 224 -22.30 -4.69 -17.83
C LEU A 224 -23.82 -4.91 -17.86
N PRO A 225 -24.30 -6.16 -17.85
CA PRO A 225 -25.72 -6.51 -17.87
C PRO A 225 -26.53 -5.83 -16.76
N SER A 226 -25.97 -5.71 -15.56
CA SER A 226 -26.61 -5.08 -14.39
C SER A 226 -27.13 -3.67 -14.70
N TYR A 227 -26.45 -2.93 -15.55
CA TYR A 227 -26.85 -1.59 -15.95
C TYR A 227 -28.26 -1.57 -16.61
N LYS A 228 -28.62 -2.59 -17.38
CA LYS A 228 -29.93 -2.69 -18.02
C LYS A 228 -30.97 -3.38 -17.14
N PHE A 229 -30.54 -4.36 -16.33
CA PHE A 229 -31.45 -5.02 -15.38
C PHE A 229 -31.93 -4.09 -14.26
N ASN A 230 -31.18 -3.06 -13.89
CA ASN A 230 -31.53 -2.15 -12.81
C ASN A 230 -32.01 -0.77 -13.30
N GLN A 231 -32.65 -0.72 -14.49
CA GLN A 231 -33.18 0.52 -15.06
C GLN A 231 -34.51 0.95 -14.42
N PHE A 232 -34.61 2.27 -14.20
CA PHE A 232 -35.81 2.93 -13.70
C PHE A 232 -36.14 4.15 -14.57
N THR A 233 -37.44 4.45 -14.70
CA THR A 233 -37.93 5.72 -15.21
C THR A 233 -38.66 6.41 -14.06
N GLY A 234 -38.04 7.47 -13.50
CA GLY A 234 -38.47 8.03 -12.20
C GLY A 234 -38.35 6.98 -11.09
N ASN A 235 -39.47 6.62 -10.48
CA ASN A 235 -39.52 5.57 -9.46
C ASN A 235 -40.11 4.24 -9.96
N LYS A 236 -40.44 4.15 -11.27
CA LYS A 236 -40.97 2.92 -11.87
C LYS A 236 -39.82 2.05 -12.40
N TYR A 237 -39.77 0.80 -11.93
CA TYR A 237 -38.84 -0.21 -12.42
C TYR A 237 -39.21 -0.62 -13.86
N ILE A 238 -38.24 -0.59 -14.78
CA ILE A 238 -38.38 -0.97 -16.17
C ILE A 238 -37.32 -1.99 -16.62
N GLY A 239 -36.49 -2.49 -15.70
CA GLY A 239 -35.45 -3.48 -16.02
C GLY A 239 -36.00 -4.81 -16.55
N ASN A 240 -37.24 -5.14 -16.25
CA ASN A 240 -37.97 -6.31 -16.75
C ASN A 240 -38.67 -6.10 -18.11
N ASP A 241 -38.62 -4.91 -18.68
CA ASP A 241 -39.14 -4.66 -20.01
C ASP A 241 -38.38 -5.48 -21.07
N PRO A 242 -39.05 -6.05 -22.08
CA PRO A 242 -38.40 -6.90 -23.11
C PRO A 242 -37.20 -6.24 -23.75
N LYS A 243 -37.27 -4.91 -23.99
CA LYS A 243 -36.15 -4.12 -24.55
C LYS A 243 -34.91 -4.12 -23.64
N ASN A 244 -35.10 -3.96 -22.32
CA ASN A 244 -33.98 -3.95 -21.37
C ASN A 244 -33.42 -5.35 -21.14
N ILE A 245 -34.26 -6.37 -21.14
CA ILE A 245 -33.84 -7.78 -21.07
C ILE A 245 -32.97 -8.13 -22.29
N ALA A 246 -33.43 -7.76 -23.50
CA ALA A 246 -32.65 -8.00 -24.72
C ALA A 246 -31.33 -7.24 -24.73
N ALA A 247 -31.34 -5.96 -24.31
CA ALA A 247 -30.13 -5.15 -24.20
C ALA A 247 -29.13 -5.69 -23.15
N ALA A 248 -29.63 -6.20 -22.00
CA ALA A 248 -28.78 -6.85 -20.99
C ALA A 248 -28.15 -8.15 -21.53
N ALA A 249 -28.91 -8.96 -22.29
CA ALA A 249 -28.39 -10.18 -22.93
C ALA A 249 -27.31 -9.84 -23.98
N GLU A 250 -27.50 -8.76 -24.74
CA GLU A 250 -26.51 -8.27 -25.70
C GLU A 250 -25.23 -7.79 -24.99
N LEU A 251 -25.34 -6.96 -23.93
CA LEU A 251 -24.19 -6.53 -23.13
C LEU A 251 -23.43 -7.74 -22.53
N LYS A 252 -24.17 -8.74 -22.03
CA LYS A 252 -23.55 -9.99 -21.55
C LYS A 252 -22.75 -10.68 -22.64
N LYS A 253 -23.35 -10.85 -23.83
CA LYS A 253 -22.69 -11.46 -25.00
C LYS A 253 -21.44 -10.69 -25.41
N ASN A 254 -21.57 -9.36 -25.52
CA ASN A 254 -20.47 -8.49 -25.94
C ASN A 254 -19.31 -8.55 -24.93
N PHE A 255 -19.61 -8.45 -23.62
CA PHE A 255 -18.59 -8.51 -22.58
C PHE A 255 -17.93 -9.90 -22.52
N THR A 256 -18.68 -11.01 -22.58
CA THR A 256 -18.09 -12.34 -22.52
C THR A 256 -17.23 -12.68 -23.73
N ASN A 257 -17.57 -12.16 -24.90
CA ASN A 257 -16.80 -12.36 -26.12
C ASN A 257 -15.54 -11.48 -26.17
N ASN A 258 -15.59 -10.26 -25.62
CA ASN A 258 -14.53 -9.27 -25.68
C ASN A 258 -14.32 -8.61 -24.31
N PRO A 259 -13.86 -9.37 -23.29
CA PRO A 259 -13.74 -8.84 -21.92
C PRO A 259 -12.49 -7.99 -21.71
N GLN A 260 -11.66 -7.77 -22.72
CA GLN A 260 -10.37 -7.09 -22.63
C GLN A 260 -10.42 -5.70 -23.22
N VAL A 261 -9.38 -4.89 -22.91
CA VAL A 261 -9.19 -3.58 -23.55
C VAL A 261 -9.12 -3.73 -25.07
N ASN A 262 -9.99 -3.05 -25.79
CA ASN A 262 -9.98 -3.03 -27.23
C ASN A 262 -9.07 -1.91 -27.76
N TRP A 263 -7.76 -2.23 -27.89
CA TRP A 263 -6.75 -1.28 -28.36
C TRP A 263 -7.04 -0.78 -29.77
N ASP A 264 -7.50 -1.64 -30.68
CA ASP A 264 -7.78 -1.29 -32.07
C ASP A 264 -8.90 -0.24 -32.15
N ASN A 265 -9.96 -0.41 -31.35
CA ASN A 265 -11.03 0.58 -31.27
C ASN A 265 -10.54 1.92 -30.71
N ILE A 266 -9.65 1.92 -29.71
CA ILE A 266 -9.07 3.15 -29.17
C ILE A 266 -8.27 3.89 -30.25
N TYR A 267 -7.43 3.17 -31.01
CA TYR A 267 -6.70 3.76 -32.14
C TYR A 267 -7.63 4.24 -33.25
N HIS A 268 -8.73 3.52 -33.51
CA HIS A 268 -9.74 3.94 -34.50
C HIS A 268 -10.42 5.24 -34.06
N ILE A 269 -10.85 5.36 -32.81
CA ILE A 269 -11.44 6.59 -32.25
C ILE A 269 -10.49 7.78 -32.42
N ASN A 270 -9.22 7.64 -32.07
CA ASN A 270 -8.23 8.72 -32.16
C ASN A 270 -7.85 9.11 -33.60
N ARG A 271 -8.07 8.24 -34.56
CA ARG A 271 -7.83 8.50 -36.01
C ARG A 271 -9.06 8.94 -36.76
N ASP A 272 -10.21 9.05 -36.09
CA ASP A 272 -11.43 9.55 -36.73
C ASP A 272 -11.20 10.97 -37.20
N ILE A 273 -11.53 11.23 -38.47
CA ILE A 273 -11.35 12.53 -39.12
C ILE A 273 -12.07 13.67 -38.38
N ARG A 274 -13.16 13.36 -37.66
CA ARG A 274 -13.90 14.32 -36.83
C ARG A 274 -13.08 14.84 -35.63
N MET A 275 -12.05 14.13 -35.23
CA MET A 275 -11.15 14.51 -34.14
C MET A 275 -10.06 15.49 -34.59
N ALA A 276 -9.91 15.79 -35.88
CA ALA A 276 -8.90 16.68 -36.45
C ALA A 276 -7.48 16.35 -35.87
N GLU A 277 -7.15 15.06 -35.82
CA GLU A 277 -5.89 14.51 -35.31
C GLU A 277 -5.67 14.68 -33.77
N GLU A 278 -6.62 15.29 -33.05
CA GLU A 278 -6.58 15.34 -31.60
C GLU A 278 -6.90 13.97 -30.99
N SER A 279 -6.08 13.49 -30.06
CA SER A 279 -6.39 12.26 -29.32
C SER A 279 -7.57 12.47 -28.37
N ALA A 280 -8.61 11.64 -28.50
CA ALA A 280 -9.72 11.57 -27.55
C ALA A 280 -9.35 10.72 -26.31
N ILE A 281 -8.53 9.68 -26.51
CA ILE A 281 -8.07 8.76 -25.48
C ILE A 281 -6.54 8.70 -25.53
N VAL A 282 -5.89 8.87 -24.37
CA VAL A 282 -4.43 8.81 -24.25
C VAL A 282 -4.02 7.90 -23.11
N LEU A 283 -2.80 7.42 -23.15
CA LEU A 283 -2.17 6.73 -22.02
C LEU A 283 -1.21 7.70 -21.31
N TYR A 284 -1.38 7.87 -20.02
CA TYR A 284 -0.50 8.70 -19.21
C TYR A 284 -0.06 7.98 -17.93
N GLU A 285 0.86 8.57 -17.19
CA GLU A 285 1.21 8.13 -15.86
C GLU A 285 1.12 9.27 -14.84
N ASP A 286 0.53 8.98 -13.68
CA ASP A 286 0.70 9.80 -12.48
C ASP A 286 2.12 9.58 -11.96
N ARG A 287 2.94 10.63 -11.94
CA ARG A 287 4.34 10.62 -11.53
C ARG A 287 4.50 11.15 -10.11
N ASN A 288 5.34 10.44 -9.36
CA ASN A 288 5.89 10.91 -8.09
C ASN A 288 7.41 10.75 -8.18
N ASP A 289 8.13 11.82 -8.48
CA ASP A 289 9.58 11.82 -8.57
C ASP A 289 10.13 12.38 -7.26
N GLU A 290 10.75 11.51 -6.46
CA GLU A 290 11.12 11.81 -5.08
C GLU A 290 12.64 11.92 -4.92
N ASN A 291 13.09 12.93 -4.18
CA ASN A 291 14.45 13.10 -3.72
C ASN A 291 14.44 13.18 -2.20
N ILE A 292 15.17 12.28 -1.55
CA ILE A 292 15.27 12.21 -0.09
C ILE A 292 16.75 12.25 0.31
N ALA A 293 17.12 13.27 1.07
CA ALA A 293 18.42 13.34 1.75
C ALA A 293 18.21 13.10 3.24
N THR A 294 19.06 12.26 3.84
CA THR A 294 18.97 11.96 5.29
C THR A 294 20.34 12.01 5.91
N ALA A 295 20.44 12.62 7.08
CA ALA A 295 21.59 12.54 7.99
C ALA A 295 21.13 11.95 9.31
N ASN A 296 21.79 10.88 9.75
CA ASN A 296 21.43 10.15 10.97
C ASN A 296 22.68 9.87 11.80
N THR A 297 22.57 9.98 13.10
CA THR A 297 23.61 9.55 14.05
C THR A 297 22.96 8.74 15.17
N ASN A 298 23.51 7.54 15.43
CA ASN A 298 23.10 6.67 16.53
C ASN A 298 24.28 6.42 17.44
N ILE A 299 24.04 6.52 18.74
CA ILE A 299 25.00 6.27 19.82
C ILE A 299 24.49 5.08 20.62
N SER A 300 25.34 4.10 20.83
CA SER A 300 25.09 2.99 21.75
C SER A 300 26.23 2.93 22.76
N SER A 301 25.92 3.05 24.05
CA SER A 301 26.91 3.14 25.12
C SER A 301 26.53 2.32 26.33
N GLN A 302 27.46 1.55 26.83
CA GLN A 302 27.37 0.92 28.15
C GLN A 302 27.87 1.91 29.21
N ILE A 303 26.92 2.56 29.90
CA ILE A 303 27.22 3.59 30.93
C ILE A 303 27.80 2.94 32.20
N SER A 304 27.24 1.79 32.59
CA SER A 304 27.74 0.95 33.69
C SER A 304 27.49 -0.51 33.35
N ASP A 305 27.87 -1.41 34.24
CA ASP A 305 27.67 -2.86 34.00
C ASP A 305 26.20 -3.25 33.83
N ASN A 306 25.28 -2.44 34.38
CA ASN A 306 23.85 -2.70 34.34
C ASN A 306 23.06 -1.70 33.51
N VAL A 307 23.70 -0.62 33.00
CA VAL A 307 23.00 0.48 32.33
C VAL A 307 23.53 0.68 30.90
N PHE A 308 22.65 0.55 29.95
CA PHE A 308 22.92 0.77 28.53
C PHE A 308 22.09 1.95 28.02
N MET A 309 22.70 2.83 27.25
CA MET A 309 22.05 3.96 26.61
C MET A 309 22.11 3.81 25.10
N ASN A 310 20.96 4.03 24.45
CA ASN A 310 20.88 4.26 23.01
C ASN A 310 20.28 5.64 22.79
N ALA A 311 20.90 6.44 21.93
CA ALA A 311 20.42 7.74 21.55
C ALA A 311 20.63 7.95 20.05
N GLY A 312 19.79 8.77 19.42
CA GLY A 312 19.96 9.10 18.02
C GLY A 312 19.26 10.37 17.63
N ALA A 313 19.78 10.99 16.58
CA ALA A 313 19.15 12.10 15.89
C ALA A 313 19.15 11.85 14.40
N ASN A 314 18.07 12.24 13.74
CA ASN A 314 17.87 12.08 12.31
C ASN A 314 17.25 13.34 11.71
N TYR A 315 17.84 13.86 10.64
CA TYR A 315 17.27 14.89 9.82
C TYR A 315 17.00 14.37 8.42
N GLN A 316 15.78 14.52 7.94
CA GLN A 316 15.35 14.13 6.61
C GLN A 316 14.77 15.32 5.87
N TYR A 317 15.28 15.56 4.66
CA TYR A 317 14.71 16.47 3.68
C TYR A 317 14.16 15.65 2.52
N SER A 318 12.88 15.85 2.19
CA SER A 318 12.22 15.20 1.06
C SER A 318 11.57 16.23 0.16
N TYR A 319 11.75 16.06 -1.13
CA TYR A 319 11.20 16.91 -2.18
C TYR A 319 10.60 16.03 -3.27
N THR A 320 9.28 16.04 -3.41
CA THR A 320 8.53 15.21 -4.34
C THR A 320 7.91 16.05 -5.44
N LYS A 321 8.22 15.75 -6.70
CA LYS A 321 7.57 16.32 -7.89
C LYS A 321 6.39 15.44 -8.27
N ASN A 322 5.21 16.03 -8.38
CA ASN A 322 3.96 15.34 -8.70
C ASN A 322 3.34 15.95 -9.95
N PHE A 323 3.13 15.13 -10.99
CA PHE A 323 2.60 15.59 -12.27
C PHE A 323 1.99 14.43 -13.07
N LYS A 324 1.16 14.74 -14.06
CA LYS A 324 0.80 13.81 -15.12
C LYS A 324 1.87 13.87 -16.22
N ASN A 325 2.26 12.71 -16.75
CA ASN A 325 3.21 12.57 -17.87
C ASN A 325 2.56 11.80 -19.02
N MET A 326 2.57 12.36 -20.21
CA MET A 326 2.04 11.73 -21.42
C MET A 326 2.92 10.56 -21.83
N LEU A 327 2.34 9.37 -21.94
CA LEU A 327 3.08 8.16 -22.36
C LEU A 327 2.84 7.81 -23.83
N ASP A 328 1.59 7.93 -24.30
CA ASP A 328 1.20 7.52 -25.65
C ASP A 328 -0.07 8.24 -26.07
N LEU A 329 -0.07 8.80 -27.28
CA LEU A 329 -1.20 9.48 -27.89
C LEU A 329 -2.20 8.51 -28.55
N LEU A 330 -1.88 7.21 -28.60
CA LEU A 330 -2.72 6.13 -29.09
C LEU A 330 -3.30 6.37 -30.51
N GLY A 331 -2.48 6.94 -31.40
CA GLY A 331 -2.79 7.10 -32.82
C GLY A 331 -3.19 8.51 -33.25
N GLY A 332 -3.43 9.45 -32.32
CA GLY A 332 -3.53 10.88 -32.64
C GLY A 332 -2.16 11.55 -32.68
N THR A 333 -2.11 12.82 -33.08
CA THR A 333 -0.87 13.59 -33.19
C THR A 333 -0.60 14.49 -32.00
N TYR A 334 -1.64 14.93 -31.30
CA TYR A 334 -1.55 15.77 -30.10
C TYR A 334 -2.72 15.54 -29.13
N PHE A 335 -2.60 16.07 -27.94
CA PHE A 335 -3.64 16.13 -26.91
C PHE A 335 -3.73 17.54 -26.36
N LYS A 336 -4.93 18.10 -26.15
CA LYS A 336 -5.09 19.41 -25.53
C LYS A 336 -5.12 19.30 -24.02
N ASP A 337 -4.38 20.16 -23.33
CA ASP A 337 -4.34 20.24 -21.87
C ASP A 337 -5.51 21.08 -21.32
N ILE A 338 -6.70 20.52 -21.38
CA ILE A 338 -7.93 21.16 -20.95
C ILE A 338 -8.75 20.24 -20.04
N ASN A 339 -9.52 20.84 -19.13
CA ASN A 339 -10.52 20.18 -18.32
C ASN A 339 -11.91 20.36 -18.95
N THR A 340 -12.42 19.34 -19.64
CA THR A 340 -13.69 19.38 -20.35
C THR A 340 -14.93 19.55 -19.48
N TYR A 341 -14.78 19.44 -18.16
CA TYR A 341 -15.88 19.65 -17.20
C TYR A 341 -15.99 21.11 -16.73
N GLY A 342 -15.08 22.00 -17.13
CA GLY A 342 -15.11 23.40 -16.77
C GLY A 342 -16.26 24.14 -17.50
N PRO A 343 -17.13 24.89 -16.81
CA PRO A 343 -18.23 25.65 -17.47
C PRO A 343 -17.77 26.96 -18.11
N THR A 344 -16.59 27.47 -17.82
CA THR A 344 -16.06 28.73 -18.37
C THR A 344 -14.72 28.54 -19.05
N ALA A 345 -14.31 29.45 -19.91
CA ALA A 345 -13.05 29.42 -20.65
C ALA A 345 -11.83 29.28 -19.73
N ASP A 346 -11.82 29.98 -18.57
CA ASP A 346 -10.75 29.89 -17.60
C ASP A 346 -10.74 28.56 -16.87
N GLN A 347 -11.90 28.06 -16.44
CA GLN A 347 -12.05 26.77 -15.75
C GLN A 347 -11.70 25.58 -16.65
N TYR A 348 -11.76 25.76 -17.95
CA TYR A 348 -11.25 24.81 -18.94
C TYR A 348 -9.75 24.59 -18.84
N GLN A 349 -8.98 25.57 -18.34
CA GLN A 349 -7.52 25.53 -18.38
C GLN A 349 -6.92 24.77 -17.20
N SER A 350 -6.06 23.81 -17.48
CA SER A 350 -5.19 23.18 -16.49
C SER A 350 -4.13 24.16 -15.97
N ASP A 351 -3.68 25.07 -16.85
CA ASP A 351 -2.72 26.13 -16.54
C ASP A 351 -3.07 27.44 -17.26
N LEU A 352 -3.59 28.41 -16.54
CA LEU A 352 -3.91 29.75 -17.07
C LEU A 352 -2.70 30.54 -17.58
N ASN A 353 -1.48 30.16 -17.16
CA ASN A 353 -0.26 30.77 -17.67
C ASN A 353 0.08 30.27 -19.09
N ASN A 354 -0.46 29.11 -19.48
CA ASN A 354 -0.28 28.48 -20.80
C ASN A 354 -1.61 27.91 -21.29
N PRO A 355 -2.58 28.76 -21.67
CA PRO A 355 -3.92 28.33 -22.02
C PRO A 355 -3.92 27.57 -23.38
N ASN A 356 -4.85 26.62 -23.52
CA ASN A 356 -5.08 25.82 -24.72
C ASN A 356 -3.84 25.07 -25.24
N ARG A 357 -2.93 24.71 -24.33
CA ARG A 357 -1.69 24.04 -24.66
C ARG A 357 -1.96 22.69 -25.33
N THR A 358 -1.28 22.42 -26.43
CA THR A 358 -1.24 21.13 -27.10
C THR A 358 0.00 20.36 -26.63
N LEU A 359 -0.12 19.04 -26.50
CA LEU A 359 0.87 18.17 -25.88
C LEU A 359 1.26 17.03 -26.79
N GLY A 360 2.55 16.74 -26.80
CA GLY A 360 3.14 15.52 -27.33
C GLY A 360 3.46 14.48 -26.26
N ILE A 361 4.16 13.41 -26.67
CA ILE A 361 4.65 12.36 -25.78
C ILE A 361 5.73 12.94 -24.83
N ALA A 362 5.79 12.43 -23.60
CA ALA A 362 6.70 12.82 -22.53
C ALA A 362 6.48 14.25 -21.96
N GLU A 363 5.42 14.95 -22.34
CA GLU A 363 5.08 16.25 -21.80
C GLU A 363 4.20 16.14 -20.55
N LYS A 364 4.35 17.14 -19.65
CA LYS A 364 3.56 17.24 -18.40
C LYS A 364 2.26 17.98 -18.68
N TYR A 365 1.17 17.54 -18.04
CA TYR A 365 -0.13 18.15 -18.20
C TYR A 365 -1.05 17.95 -16.98
N GLY A 366 -2.25 18.55 -17.04
CA GLY A 366 -3.31 18.42 -16.04
C GLY A 366 -2.96 19.05 -14.70
N TYR A 367 -1.95 18.54 -14.02
CA TYR A 367 -1.42 19.12 -12.78
C TYR A 367 0.09 19.00 -12.71
N ASN A 368 0.72 19.97 -12.03
CA ASN A 368 2.15 19.96 -11.75
C ASN A 368 2.40 20.70 -10.43
N TYR A 369 2.87 19.98 -9.41
CA TYR A 369 3.15 20.56 -8.09
C TYR A 369 4.26 19.79 -7.37
N HIS A 370 4.86 20.44 -6.38
CA HIS A 370 5.85 19.85 -5.50
C HIS A 370 5.34 19.77 -4.07
N ILE A 371 5.82 18.78 -3.32
CA ILE A 371 5.67 18.69 -1.87
C ILE A 371 7.06 18.65 -1.25
N GLU A 372 7.36 19.62 -0.40
CA GLU A 372 8.56 19.65 0.44
C GLU A 372 8.21 19.20 1.84
N VAL A 373 9.01 18.28 2.40
CA VAL A 373 8.89 17.86 3.79
C VAL A 373 10.24 17.84 4.47
N ARG A 374 10.29 18.45 5.64
CA ARG A 374 11.46 18.43 6.54
C ARG A 374 11.06 17.74 7.82
N LYS A 375 11.83 16.73 8.21
CA LYS A 375 11.60 15.99 9.44
C LYS A 375 12.89 15.96 10.26
N LEU A 376 12.80 16.41 11.49
CA LEU A 376 13.81 16.27 12.52
C LEU A 376 13.25 15.32 13.57
N ASP A 377 13.96 14.26 13.89
CA ASP A 377 13.61 13.39 15.02
C ASP A 377 14.84 13.09 15.88
N ALA A 378 14.61 12.96 17.17
CA ALA A 378 15.63 12.58 18.14
C ALA A 378 15.01 11.64 19.18
N PHE A 379 15.77 10.67 19.63
CA PHE A 379 15.34 9.75 20.69
C PHE A 379 16.47 9.47 21.68
N THR A 380 16.07 9.10 22.89
CA THR A 380 16.97 8.51 23.90
C THR A 380 16.27 7.33 24.53
N GLN A 381 17.06 6.31 24.87
CA GLN A 381 16.60 5.09 25.50
C GLN A 381 17.63 4.59 26.50
N PHE A 382 17.18 4.29 27.70
CA PHE A 382 18.00 3.66 28.72
C PHE A 382 17.43 2.27 29.01
N LYS A 383 18.31 1.25 28.99
CA LYS A 383 18.01 -0.12 29.39
C LYS A 383 18.78 -0.43 30.69
N PHE A 384 18.07 -1.00 31.62
CA PHE A 384 18.61 -1.41 32.93
C PHE A 384 18.49 -2.92 33.00
N VAL A 385 19.64 -3.61 33.14
CA VAL A 385 19.73 -5.07 33.08
C VAL A 385 20.22 -5.61 34.43
N TYR A 386 19.31 -6.26 35.15
CA TYR A 386 19.62 -6.87 36.45
C TYR A 386 19.35 -8.38 36.42
N LYS A 387 19.77 -9.09 37.47
CA LYS A 387 19.68 -10.56 37.56
C LYS A 387 18.25 -11.07 37.33
N LYS A 388 17.24 -10.44 37.96
CA LYS A 388 15.83 -10.87 37.89
C LYS A 388 14.91 -9.95 37.10
N VAL A 389 15.34 -8.73 36.83
CA VAL A 389 14.48 -7.72 36.21
C VAL A 389 15.29 -6.89 35.21
N ASP A 390 14.80 -6.81 33.97
CA ASP A 390 15.24 -5.81 33.05
C ASP A 390 14.12 -4.78 32.88
N PHE A 391 14.45 -3.50 32.75
CA PHE A 391 13.48 -2.49 32.36
C PHE A 391 14.13 -1.47 31.45
N TYR A 392 13.30 -0.76 30.68
CA TYR A 392 13.75 0.31 29.83
C TYR A 392 12.78 1.49 29.84
N LEU A 393 13.32 2.68 29.56
CA LEU A 393 12.56 3.89 29.31
C LEU A 393 13.12 4.54 28.04
N SER A 394 12.23 5.01 27.18
CA SER A 394 12.60 5.69 25.94
C SER A 394 11.70 6.87 25.69
N GLN A 395 12.26 7.92 25.13
CA GLN A 395 11.53 9.12 24.71
C GLN A 395 11.96 9.56 23.32
N THR A 396 11.06 10.24 22.61
CA THR A 396 11.35 10.83 21.30
C THR A 396 10.68 12.20 21.13
N PHE A 397 11.32 13.03 20.36
CA PHE A 397 10.74 14.27 19.81
C PHE A 397 10.85 14.24 18.29
N VAL A 398 9.77 14.65 17.61
CA VAL A 398 9.72 14.69 16.14
C VAL A 398 9.06 15.98 15.69
N ARG A 399 9.76 16.78 14.89
CA ARG A 399 9.19 17.94 14.20
C ARG A 399 9.09 17.65 12.70
N THR A 400 7.88 17.78 12.14
CA THR A 400 7.64 17.61 10.71
C THR A 400 7.04 18.88 10.13
N THR A 401 7.64 19.42 9.06
CA THR A 401 7.17 20.61 8.37
C THR A 401 6.84 20.27 6.93
N TYR A 402 5.69 20.73 6.46
CA TYR A 402 5.17 20.52 5.11
C TYR A 402 5.01 21.82 4.36
N GLN A 403 5.27 21.83 3.06
CA GLN A 403 4.95 22.92 2.15
C GLN A 403 4.62 22.35 0.77
N ARG A 404 3.52 22.82 0.17
CA ARG A 404 3.19 22.57 -1.23
C ARG A 404 3.64 23.75 -2.09
N GLU A 405 4.07 23.47 -3.33
CA GLU A 405 4.34 24.48 -4.36
C GLU A 405 3.64 24.08 -5.66
N GLY A 406 2.65 24.86 -6.08
CA GLY A 406 1.98 24.68 -7.36
C GLY A 406 2.76 25.32 -8.50
N LEU A 407 2.95 24.60 -9.60
CA LEU A 407 3.64 25.08 -10.80
C LEU A 407 2.67 25.45 -11.93
N TYR A 408 1.41 25.02 -11.82
CA TYR A 408 0.33 25.40 -12.74
C TYR A 408 -0.67 26.30 -12.03
N LYS A 409 -1.14 27.34 -12.74
CA LYS A 409 -2.23 28.20 -12.30
C LYS A 409 -3.55 27.60 -12.75
N ASN A 410 -4.14 26.77 -11.91
CA ASN A 410 -5.35 26.02 -12.21
C ASN A 410 -6.56 26.95 -12.40
N GLY A 411 -7.35 26.74 -13.47
CA GLY A 411 -8.48 27.61 -13.81
C GLY A 411 -9.61 27.63 -12.80
N TYR A 412 -9.83 26.55 -12.04
CA TYR A 412 -10.79 26.56 -10.94
C TYR A 412 -10.27 27.23 -9.67
N ASN A 413 -8.95 27.29 -9.48
CA ASN A 413 -8.29 27.84 -8.30
C ASN A 413 -7.24 28.90 -8.67
N PRO A 414 -7.58 29.95 -9.44
CA PRO A 414 -6.60 30.86 -10.05
C PRO A 414 -5.78 31.68 -9.02
N THR A 415 -6.32 31.86 -7.81
CA THR A 415 -5.65 32.64 -6.73
C THR A 415 -4.92 31.79 -5.72
N ASN A 416 -5.12 30.44 -5.72
CA ASN A 416 -4.64 29.56 -4.67
C ASN A 416 -4.00 28.26 -5.19
N SER A 417 -3.66 28.17 -6.47
CA SER A 417 -3.06 26.97 -7.06
C SER A 417 -1.58 27.11 -7.38
N PHE A 418 -1.15 28.33 -7.75
CA PHE A 418 0.20 28.66 -8.19
C PHE A 418 1.06 29.18 -7.03
N GLY A 419 2.35 28.81 -7.01
CA GLY A 419 3.31 29.22 -5.99
C GLY A 419 3.23 28.39 -4.71
N LYS A 420 3.89 28.88 -3.66
CA LYS A 420 4.08 28.17 -2.38
C LYS A 420 2.93 28.38 -1.41
N SER A 421 2.47 27.29 -0.82
CA SER A 421 1.55 27.34 0.33
C SER A 421 2.23 27.88 1.58
N LYS A 422 1.45 28.18 2.62
CA LYS A 422 2.00 28.36 3.96
C LYS A 422 2.74 27.10 4.41
N LYS A 423 3.81 27.26 5.18
CA LYS A 423 4.47 26.13 5.86
C LYS A 423 3.62 25.71 7.05
N ILE A 424 3.41 24.41 7.18
CA ILE A 424 2.62 23.79 8.26
C ILE A 424 3.53 22.85 9.02
N ALA A 425 3.65 23.04 10.34
CA ALA A 425 4.52 22.27 11.21
C ALA A 425 3.72 21.51 12.27
N PHE A 426 4.18 20.30 12.57
CA PHE A 426 3.65 19.45 13.65
C PHE A 426 4.81 19.05 14.56
N ASP A 427 4.63 19.28 15.86
CA ASP A 427 5.52 18.80 16.89
C ASP A 427 4.90 17.60 17.58
N ASN A 428 5.69 16.54 17.75
CA ASN A 428 5.25 15.24 18.24
C ASN A 428 6.20 14.74 19.30
N PHE A 429 5.64 14.09 20.31
CA PHE A 429 6.38 13.49 21.43
C PHE A 429 5.98 12.03 21.59
N GLY A 430 6.92 11.23 22.06
CA GLY A 430 6.66 9.83 22.37
C GLY A 430 7.42 9.39 23.61
N PHE A 431 6.74 8.54 24.40
CA PHE A 431 7.29 7.88 25.58
C PHE A 431 6.94 6.41 25.51
N LYS A 432 7.90 5.55 25.78
CA LYS A 432 7.66 4.12 25.96
C LYS A 432 8.54 3.55 27.05
N GLY A 433 8.08 2.47 27.64
CA GLY A 433 8.82 1.75 28.65
C GLY A 433 8.34 0.31 28.75
N GLY A 434 9.11 -0.49 29.42
CA GLY A 434 8.74 -1.87 29.66
C GLY A 434 9.60 -2.49 30.74
N ILE A 435 9.12 -3.63 31.23
CA ILE A 435 9.74 -4.42 32.26
C ILE A 435 9.66 -5.90 31.89
N THR A 436 10.80 -6.60 31.98
CA THR A 436 10.90 -8.05 31.84
C THR A 436 11.29 -8.68 33.16
N TYR A 437 10.38 -9.41 33.79
CA TYR A 437 10.65 -10.19 34.97
C TYR A 437 11.14 -11.59 34.59
N LYS A 438 12.34 -11.95 35.04
CA LYS A 438 13.01 -13.23 34.81
C LYS A 438 12.73 -14.14 36.01
N ASN A 439 11.56 -14.79 36.04
CA ASN A 439 11.18 -15.67 37.15
C ASN A 439 12.17 -16.83 37.28
N SER A 440 12.64 -17.37 36.14
CA SER A 440 13.67 -18.41 36.07
C SER A 440 14.46 -18.28 34.77
N GLY A 441 15.46 -19.12 34.52
CA GLY A 441 16.10 -19.20 33.19
C GLY A 441 15.19 -19.69 32.06
N ILE A 442 13.96 -20.09 32.37
CA ILE A 442 12.99 -20.69 31.47
C ILE A 442 11.77 -19.76 31.26
N ASN A 443 11.31 -19.09 32.34
CA ASN A 443 10.04 -18.35 32.36
C ASN A 443 10.26 -16.86 32.52
N TYR A 444 9.60 -16.08 31.66
CA TYR A 444 9.69 -14.62 31.65
C TYR A 444 8.28 -14.02 31.54
N ILE A 445 8.08 -12.88 32.20
CA ILE A 445 6.92 -12.02 32.05
C ILE A 445 7.44 -10.70 31.50
N ASP A 446 6.88 -10.25 30.39
CA ASP A 446 7.29 -9.06 29.66
C ASP A 446 6.10 -8.12 29.50
N PHE A 447 6.22 -6.88 29.97
CA PHE A 447 5.21 -5.84 29.84
C PHE A 447 5.82 -4.64 29.15
N ASN A 448 5.13 -4.11 28.14
CA ASN A 448 5.53 -2.91 27.43
C ASN A 448 4.35 -1.95 27.30
N PHE A 449 4.65 -0.65 27.28
CA PHE A 449 3.69 0.40 26.97
C PHE A 449 4.31 1.47 26.08
N ILE A 450 3.46 2.17 25.32
CA ILE A 450 3.81 3.30 24.48
C ILE A 450 2.69 4.34 24.48
N TYR A 451 3.08 5.59 24.55
CA TYR A 451 2.25 6.76 24.26
C TYR A 451 3.04 7.67 23.31
N MET A 452 2.47 7.97 22.15
CA MET A 452 3.11 8.87 21.19
C MET A 452 2.11 9.64 20.35
N SER A 453 2.52 10.80 19.86
CA SER A 453 1.83 11.50 18.80
C SER A 453 2.57 11.36 17.47
N LYS A 454 1.86 11.53 16.37
CA LYS A 454 2.39 11.41 15.01
C LYS A 454 1.72 12.44 14.10
N ALA A 455 2.51 13.13 13.27
CA ALA A 455 1.98 14.03 12.25
C ALA A 455 1.17 13.26 11.19
N PRO A 456 0.08 13.85 10.65
CA PRO A 456 -0.62 13.31 9.49
C PRO A 456 0.32 13.22 8.29
N SER A 457 -0.01 12.37 7.31
CA SER A 457 0.78 12.31 6.07
C SER A 457 0.56 13.56 5.21
N ALA A 458 1.49 13.88 4.30
CA ALA A 458 1.31 15.00 3.37
C ALA A 458 0.04 14.83 2.49
N LYS A 459 -0.30 13.58 2.15
CA LYS A 459 -1.52 13.24 1.41
C LYS A 459 -2.79 13.58 2.21
N ASP A 460 -2.77 13.32 3.52
CA ASP A 460 -3.93 13.56 4.39
C ASP A 460 -3.98 15.02 4.87
N LEU A 461 -2.90 15.79 4.71
CA LEU A 461 -2.85 17.22 5.00
C LEU A 461 -3.38 18.08 3.85
N PHE A 462 -3.01 17.75 2.59
CA PHE A 462 -3.43 18.48 1.40
C PHE A 462 -4.48 17.69 0.63
N PRO A 463 -5.79 17.87 0.91
CA PRO A 463 -6.85 17.02 0.39
C PRO A 463 -6.97 17.08 -1.13
N ASN A 464 -6.59 18.21 -1.75
CA ASN A 464 -6.59 18.39 -3.19
C ASN A 464 -5.30 19.04 -3.70
N ALA A 465 -4.15 18.44 -3.38
CA ALA A 465 -2.84 18.94 -3.79
C ALA A 465 -2.67 19.08 -5.31
N ARG A 466 -3.51 18.43 -6.12
CA ARG A 466 -3.48 18.54 -7.59
C ARG A 466 -4.00 19.89 -8.07
N ALA A 467 -4.98 20.47 -7.38
CA ALA A 467 -5.72 21.64 -7.79
C ALA A 467 -5.35 22.92 -7.02
N ASN A 468 -5.02 22.82 -5.72
CA ASN A 468 -4.83 24.01 -4.87
C ASN A 468 -3.86 23.80 -3.71
N ASN A 469 -3.59 24.90 -2.98
CA ASN A 469 -2.71 24.97 -1.81
C ASN A 469 -3.44 24.73 -0.47
N ASP A 470 -4.73 24.39 -0.52
CA ASP A 470 -5.52 24.23 0.70
C ASP A 470 -5.06 23.05 1.52
N ALA A 471 -4.94 23.25 2.82
CA ALA A 471 -4.73 22.21 3.81
C ALA A 471 -6.00 22.03 4.64
N ILE A 472 -6.20 20.85 5.19
CA ILE A 472 -7.32 20.57 6.10
C ILE A 472 -7.19 21.48 7.31
N VAL A 473 -8.25 22.27 7.56
CA VAL A 473 -8.29 23.22 8.67
C VAL A 473 -8.38 22.44 10.00
N ASN A 474 -7.61 22.92 11.00
CA ASN A 474 -7.58 22.34 12.34
C ASN A 474 -7.20 20.84 12.39
N LEU A 475 -6.46 20.35 11.42
CA LEU A 475 -5.92 18.99 11.45
C LEU A 475 -4.91 18.88 12.60
N THR A 476 -5.15 17.90 13.48
CA THR A 476 -4.31 17.62 14.66
C THR A 476 -3.44 16.40 14.46
N ASN A 477 -2.46 16.23 15.35
CA ASN A 477 -1.65 15.03 15.42
C ASN A 477 -2.52 13.79 15.73
N GLU A 478 -2.19 12.66 15.12
CA GLU A 478 -2.67 11.36 15.57
C GLU A 478 -2.07 11.06 16.96
N THR A 479 -2.85 10.49 17.85
CA THR A 479 -2.38 10.01 19.15
C THR A 479 -2.44 8.48 19.19
N ILE A 480 -1.33 7.86 19.55
CA ILE A 480 -1.19 6.40 19.63
C ILE A 480 -0.85 6.03 21.07
N ARG A 481 -1.61 5.11 21.63
CA ARG A 481 -1.34 4.51 22.94
C ARG A 481 -1.57 3.02 22.88
N ALA A 482 -0.63 2.27 23.45
CA ALA A 482 -0.71 0.81 23.47
C ALA A 482 -0.01 0.22 24.70
N ALA A 483 -0.41 -0.99 25.04
CA ALA A 483 0.25 -1.82 26.01
C ALA A 483 0.16 -3.29 25.60
N ASP A 484 1.18 -4.06 25.93
CA ASP A 484 1.21 -5.51 25.75
C ASP A 484 1.81 -6.19 26.99
N LEU A 485 1.28 -7.38 27.30
CA LEU A 485 1.73 -8.26 28.36
C LEU A 485 1.98 -9.64 27.77
N SER A 486 3.19 -10.15 27.91
CA SER A 486 3.60 -11.45 27.39
C SER A 486 4.08 -12.38 28.50
N TYR A 487 3.64 -13.62 28.44
CA TYR A 487 4.29 -14.73 29.15
C TYR A 487 5.11 -15.54 28.14
N ILE A 488 6.38 -15.77 28.49
CA ILE A 488 7.34 -16.42 27.59
C ILE A 488 7.97 -17.60 28.33
N ILE A 489 7.91 -18.76 27.68
CA ILE A 489 8.59 -19.97 28.14
C ILE A 489 9.63 -20.40 27.10
N LYS A 490 10.86 -20.73 27.56
CA LYS A 490 11.99 -21.15 26.72
C LYS A 490 12.69 -22.33 27.34
N THR A 491 12.35 -23.54 26.91
CA THR A 491 13.09 -24.74 27.22
C THR A 491 13.87 -25.23 25.98
N PRO A 492 14.81 -26.18 26.11
CA PRO A 492 15.50 -26.73 24.93
C PRO A 492 14.56 -27.34 23.87
N LYS A 493 13.46 -27.95 24.29
CA LYS A 493 12.50 -28.61 23.40
C LYS A 493 11.23 -27.81 23.12
N PHE A 494 10.86 -26.89 24.01
CA PHE A 494 9.60 -26.16 23.92
C PHE A 494 9.82 -24.67 24.10
N LYS A 495 9.30 -23.88 23.15
CA LYS A 495 9.24 -22.43 23.22
C LYS A 495 7.79 -21.99 23.05
N GLY A 496 7.33 -21.12 23.93
CA GLY A 496 5.98 -20.58 23.88
C GLY A 496 5.98 -19.09 24.21
N ARG A 497 5.09 -18.35 23.57
CA ARG A 497 4.77 -16.97 23.92
C ARG A 497 3.28 -16.77 23.85
N LEU A 498 2.70 -16.26 24.92
CA LEU A 498 1.32 -15.78 24.99
C LEU A 498 1.37 -14.28 25.23
N THR A 499 0.75 -13.49 24.36
CA THR A 499 0.70 -12.03 24.45
C THR A 499 -0.74 -11.54 24.44
N CYS A 500 -1.11 -10.76 25.45
CA CYS A 500 -2.32 -9.94 25.42
C CYS A 500 -1.94 -8.52 25.04
N TYR A 501 -2.68 -7.88 24.13
CA TYR A 501 -2.39 -6.53 23.69
C TYR A 501 -3.61 -5.65 23.56
N PHE A 502 -3.37 -4.37 23.68
CA PHE A 502 -4.34 -3.30 23.53
C PHE A 502 -3.67 -2.11 22.83
N SER A 503 -4.35 -1.51 21.84
CA SER A 503 -3.92 -0.25 21.26
C SER A 503 -5.10 0.62 20.83
N GLU A 504 -4.91 1.93 20.95
CA GLU A 504 -5.82 2.97 20.42
C GLU A 504 -5.02 3.92 19.52
N ILE A 505 -5.62 4.27 18.39
CA ILE A 505 -5.12 5.28 17.47
C ILE A 505 -6.24 6.31 17.31
N LEU A 506 -6.00 7.52 17.78
CA LEU A 506 -7.01 8.59 17.85
C LEU A 506 -6.68 9.69 16.84
N ASN A 507 -7.72 10.40 16.39
CA ASN A 507 -7.63 11.55 15.48
C ASN A 507 -6.99 11.23 14.12
N VAL A 508 -7.21 10.02 13.59
CA VAL A 508 -6.71 9.66 12.26
C VAL A 508 -7.49 10.44 11.20
N ALA A 509 -6.77 11.04 10.27
CA ALA A 509 -7.33 11.60 9.04
C ALA A 509 -7.11 10.64 7.86
N ASN A 510 -8.04 10.65 6.91
CA ASN A 510 -7.94 9.87 5.68
C ASN A 510 -8.54 10.65 4.52
N VAL A 511 -7.79 10.73 3.40
CA VAL A 511 -8.25 11.37 2.16
C VAL A 511 -8.28 10.33 1.04
N ASN A 512 -9.47 10.12 0.47
CA ASN A 512 -9.70 9.25 -0.68
C ASN A 512 -10.20 10.05 -1.87
N PHE A 513 -10.03 9.51 -3.08
CA PHE A 513 -10.49 10.13 -4.32
C PHE A 513 -11.37 9.14 -5.09
N PHE A 514 -12.52 9.60 -5.53
CA PHE A 514 -13.42 8.83 -6.40
C PHE A 514 -14.24 9.76 -7.30
N TYR A 515 -14.87 9.21 -8.32
CA TYR A 515 -15.86 9.92 -9.13
C TYR A 515 -17.23 9.68 -8.50
N ALA A 516 -17.92 10.76 -8.17
CA ALA A 516 -19.26 10.71 -7.61
C ALA A 516 -20.28 11.19 -8.66
N ASP A 517 -21.34 10.39 -8.85
CA ASP A 517 -22.50 10.76 -9.65
C ASP A 517 -23.52 11.50 -8.76
N ASP A 518 -24.39 12.27 -9.35
CA ASP A 518 -25.57 12.89 -8.72
C ASP A 518 -25.31 13.74 -7.46
N LEU A 519 -24.08 14.19 -7.25
CA LEU A 519 -23.75 15.05 -6.11
C LEU A 519 -24.06 16.52 -6.37
N MET A 520 -24.24 16.92 -7.62
CA MET A 520 -24.55 18.29 -8.01
C MET A 520 -25.89 18.31 -8.73
N SER A 521 -26.86 18.94 -8.12
CA SER A 521 -28.10 19.33 -8.80
C SER A 521 -27.98 20.77 -9.23
N SER A 522 -27.83 21.04 -10.52
CA SER A 522 -28.01 22.37 -11.06
C SER A 522 -29.44 22.50 -11.58
N THR A 523 -30.19 23.47 -11.07
CA THR A 523 -31.50 23.83 -11.63
C THR A 523 -31.28 24.88 -12.71
N SER A 524 -31.62 24.57 -13.97
CA SER A 524 -31.60 25.55 -15.02
C SER A 524 -32.68 26.63 -14.81
N ASN A 525 -32.56 27.78 -15.43
CA ASN A 525 -33.63 28.83 -15.42
C ASN A 525 -34.97 28.32 -15.89
N SER A 526 -35.05 27.17 -16.56
CA SER A 526 -36.26 26.47 -16.98
C SER A 526 -36.77 25.43 -15.96
N GLY A 527 -36.21 25.35 -14.76
CA GLY A 527 -36.61 24.38 -13.72
C GLY A 527 -36.15 22.95 -13.95
N ILE A 528 -35.31 22.69 -14.97
CA ILE A 528 -34.76 21.35 -15.23
C ILE A 528 -33.58 21.11 -14.26
N VAL A 529 -33.69 20.08 -13.42
CA VAL A 529 -32.62 19.61 -12.55
C VAL A 529 -31.71 18.70 -13.37
N THR A 530 -30.46 19.12 -13.60
CA THR A 530 -29.42 18.28 -14.20
C THR A 530 -28.48 17.84 -13.09
N ASN A 531 -28.36 16.51 -12.90
CA ASN A 531 -27.40 15.92 -12.00
C ASN A 531 -26.07 15.78 -12.72
N GLN A 532 -25.02 16.37 -12.16
CA GLN A 532 -23.66 16.27 -12.71
C GLN A 532 -22.77 15.50 -11.74
N GLY A 533 -21.97 14.60 -12.28
CA GLY A 533 -20.92 13.90 -11.52
C GLY A 533 -19.61 14.69 -11.54
N ALA A 534 -18.81 14.52 -10.50
CA ALA A 534 -17.49 15.12 -10.37
C ALA A 534 -16.47 14.17 -9.72
N PHE A 535 -15.18 14.39 -10.00
CA PHE A 535 -14.13 13.83 -9.16
C PHE A 535 -14.08 14.59 -7.84
N VAL A 536 -14.14 13.83 -6.74
CA VAL A 536 -14.16 14.40 -5.39
C VAL A 536 -13.06 13.82 -4.54
N SER A 537 -12.56 14.62 -3.59
CA SER A 537 -11.79 14.16 -2.46
C SER A 537 -12.72 13.99 -1.26
N GLU A 538 -12.81 12.77 -0.74
CA GLU A 538 -13.45 12.44 0.51
C GLU A 538 -12.45 12.69 1.64
N VAL A 539 -12.75 13.66 2.50
CA VAL A 539 -11.96 14.01 3.67
C VAL A 539 -12.65 13.50 4.91
N VAL A 540 -12.01 12.58 5.63
CA VAL A 540 -12.51 12.05 6.90
C VAL A 540 -11.52 12.40 8.00
N THR A 541 -11.98 13.09 9.06
CA THR A 541 -11.14 13.53 10.17
C THR A 541 -11.66 13.05 11.51
N GLY A 542 -10.74 12.83 12.46
CA GLY A 542 -11.11 12.42 13.82
C GLY A 542 -11.53 10.95 13.93
N ILE A 543 -11.01 10.06 13.08
CA ILE A 543 -11.29 8.61 13.20
C ILE A 543 -10.53 8.06 14.39
N ASN A 544 -11.25 7.41 15.31
CA ASN A 544 -10.67 6.70 16.45
C ASN A 544 -10.77 5.19 16.24
N LYS A 545 -9.64 4.50 16.36
CA LYS A 545 -9.50 3.06 16.16
C LYS A 545 -9.07 2.39 17.46
N LYS A 546 -9.60 1.22 17.73
CA LYS A 546 -9.25 0.40 18.89
C LYS A 546 -8.94 -1.02 18.44
N ASN A 547 -7.80 -1.54 18.87
CA ASN A 547 -7.35 -2.89 18.61
C ASN A 547 -7.06 -3.58 19.93
N ARG A 548 -7.56 -4.79 20.10
CA ARG A 548 -7.29 -5.64 21.26
C ARG A 548 -7.26 -7.08 20.83
N GLY A 549 -6.44 -7.87 21.47
CA GLY A 549 -6.38 -9.29 21.13
C GLY A 549 -5.40 -10.07 21.99
N ILE A 550 -5.33 -11.36 21.65
CA ILE A 550 -4.46 -12.35 22.28
C ILE A 550 -3.73 -13.08 21.15
N GLU A 551 -2.44 -13.26 21.32
CA GLU A 551 -1.59 -13.99 20.38
C GLU A 551 -0.85 -15.11 21.12
N LEU A 552 -0.84 -16.30 20.53
CA LEU A 552 -0.13 -17.48 21.00
C LEU A 552 0.82 -17.97 19.91
N GLY A 553 2.08 -18.17 20.25
CA GLY A 553 3.05 -18.85 19.39
C GLY A 553 3.71 -20.00 20.15
N LEU A 554 3.69 -21.19 19.57
CA LEU A 554 4.27 -22.41 20.13
C LEU A 554 5.22 -23.06 19.13
N ASP A 555 6.34 -23.55 19.62
CA ASP A 555 7.37 -24.27 18.89
C ASP A 555 7.84 -25.45 19.75
N TYR A 556 7.62 -26.66 19.27
CA TYR A 556 7.92 -27.89 20.00
C TYR A 556 8.77 -28.85 19.19
N GLN A 557 9.96 -29.15 19.67
CA GLN A 557 10.88 -30.15 19.13
C GLN A 557 10.53 -31.51 19.71
N ILE A 558 9.71 -32.30 19.01
CA ILE A 558 9.31 -33.65 19.47
C ILE A 558 10.53 -34.58 19.55
N SER A 559 11.31 -34.62 18.45
CA SER A 559 12.54 -35.38 18.33
C SER A 559 13.64 -34.53 17.70
N ALA A 560 14.84 -35.05 17.52
CA ALA A 560 15.89 -34.36 16.79
C ALA A 560 15.51 -33.98 15.37
N THR A 561 14.55 -34.69 14.76
CA THR A 561 14.15 -34.57 13.37
C THR A 561 12.75 -33.96 13.18
N ILE A 562 11.86 -34.00 14.18
CA ILE A 562 10.46 -33.56 14.05
C ILE A 562 10.19 -32.33 14.90
N ARG A 563 9.71 -31.28 14.28
CA ARG A 563 9.30 -30.01 14.88
C ARG A 563 7.84 -29.72 14.60
N LEU A 564 7.10 -29.34 15.62
CA LEU A 564 5.74 -28.81 15.52
C LEU A 564 5.73 -27.30 15.79
N THR A 565 4.88 -26.60 15.08
CA THR A 565 4.61 -25.18 15.33
C THR A 565 3.10 -24.95 15.37
N ALA A 566 2.65 -24.07 16.27
CA ALA A 566 1.26 -23.61 16.29
C ALA A 566 1.24 -22.11 16.57
N VAL A 567 0.35 -21.42 15.90
CA VAL A 567 0.13 -19.97 16.07
C VAL A 567 -1.37 -19.72 16.12
N ALA A 568 -1.80 -18.88 17.07
CA ALA A 568 -3.16 -18.38 17.15
C ALA A 568 -3.14 -16.88 17.41
N ALA A 569 -3.90 -16.13 16.63
CA ALA A 569 -4.13 -14.72 16.85
C ALA A 569 -5.65 -14.47 16.88
N TYR A 570 -6.15 -14.00 17.98
CA TYR A 570 -7.54 -13.61 18.18
C TYR A 570 -7.59 -12.09 18.40
N GLY A 571 -8.06 -11.36 17.41
CA GLY A 571 -8.15 -9.90 17.43
C GLY A 571 -9.60 -9.39 17.30
N ASN A 572 -9.80 -8.16 17.76
CA ASN A 572 -11.02 -7.39 17.58
C ASN A 572 -10.66 -5.93 17.33
N PHE A 573 -10.80 -5.48 16.07
CA PHE A 573 -10.36 -4.18 15.59
C PHE A 573 -11.56 -3.36 15.11
N ASN A 574 -11.87 -2.28 15.82
CA ASN A 574 -13.07 -1.48 15.60
C ASN A 574 -12.75 0.00 15.43
N ILE A 575 -13.68 0.71 14.75
CA ILE A 575 -13.82 2.15 14.85
C ILE A 575 -14.68 2.43 16.07
N THR A 576 -14.28 3.40 16.91
CA THR A 576 -14.92 3.62 18.23
C THR A 576 -15.80 4.86 18.31
N ASN A 577 -15.76 5.72 17.29
CA ASN A 577 -16.54 6.96 17.23
C ASN A 577 -17.16 7.15 15.85
N ASN A 578 -17.92 8.22 15.72
CA ASN A 578 -18.44 8.73 14.47
C ASN A 578 -17.57 9.91 14.04
N PRO A 579 -16.69 9.76 13.04
CA PRO A 579 -15.83 10.85 12.56
C PRO A 579 -16.58 11.83 11.68
N MET A 580 -15.96 12.97 11.39
CA MET A 580 -16.49 13.96 10.46
C MET A 580 -16.02 13.63 9.04
N ALA A 581 -16.95 13.65 8.08
CA ALA A 581 -16.69 13.41 6.66
C ALA A 581 -17.20 14.57 5.81
N SER A 582 -16.43 14.96 4.80
CA SER A 582 -16.83 15.97 3.80
C SER A 582 -16.33 15.57 2.42
N LEU A 583 -17.00 16.09 1.38
CA LEU A 583 -16.58 15.95 -0.01
C LEU A 583 -16.16 17.31 -0.55
N HIS A 584 -15.02 17.32 -1.23
CA HIS A 584 -14.50 18.50 -1.90
C HIS A 584 -14.28 18.17 -3.37
N ASP A 585 -14.88 18.92 -4.27
CA ASP A 585 -14.64 18.80 -5.70
C ASP A 585 -13.55 19.75 -6.16
N ASP A 586 -13.04 19.53 -7.37
CA ASP A 586 -12.02 20.38 -7.98
C ASP A 586 -12.59 21.73 -8.41
N SER A 587 -13.91 21.83 -8.59
CA SER A 587 -14.58 22.95 -9.22
C SER A 587 -15.07 24.04 -8.28
N LYS A 588 -15.06 23.82 -6.96
CA LYS A 588 -15.73 24.68 -5.94
C LYS A 588 -17.23 24.92 -6.21
N LEU A 589 -17.83 24.19 -7.14
CA LEU A 589 -19.25 24.27 -7.45
C LEU A 589 -20.12 23.49 -6.45
N LEU A 590 -19.49 22.63 -5.64
CA LEU A 590 -20.17 21.91 -4.56
C LEU A 590 -20.47 22.84 -3.38
N ALA A 591 -21.40 23.76 -3.57
CA ALA A 591 -22.18 24.31 -2.46
C ALA A 591 -23.25 23.27 -2.01
N THR A 592 -22.83 22.01 -1.87
CA THR A 592 -23.72 20.93 -1.40
C THR A 592 -23.60 20.79 0.10
N THR A 593 -24.62 20.20 0.71
CA THR A 593 -24.59 19.80 2.13
C THR A 593 -23.38 18.93 2.50
N LEU A 594 -22.76 18.26 1.50
CA LEU A 594 -21.59 17.39 1.69
C LEU A 594 -20.24 18.13 1.72
N SER A 595 -20.14 19.38 1.27
CA SER A 595 -18.92 20.18 1.44
C SER A 595 -18.73 20.63 2.89
N ILE A 596 -19.81 20.69 3.65
CA ILE A 596 -19.80 20.91 5.11
C ILE A 596 -19.52 19.56 5.79
N PRO A 597 -18.56 19.47 6.73
CA PRO A 597 -18.31 18.24 7.45
C PRO A 597 -19.55 17.71 8.16
N GLN A 598 -19.90 16.46 7.87
CA GLN A 598 -21.03 15.74 8.47
C GLN A 598 -20.54 14.56 9.31
N GLU A 599 -21.26 14.22 10.36
CA GLU A 599 -20.99 13.01 11.13
C GLU A 599 -21.24 11.76 10.27
N SER A 600 -20.26 10.87 10.19
CA SER A 600 -20.41 9.55 9.58
C SER A 600 -20.58 8.49 10.67
N LYS A 601 -21.65 7.73 10.64
CA LYS A 601 -22.03 6.74 11.67
C LYS A 601 -21.17 5.48 11.56
N LEU A 602 -19.89 5.59 11.94
CA LEU A 602 -18.88 4.51 11.82
C LEU A 602 -18.63 3.76 13.13
N LYS A 603 -19.16 4.22 14.26
CA LYS A 603 -18.96 3.56 15.56
C LYS A 603 -19.39 2.11 15.51
N GLY A 604 -18.50 1.20 15.88
CA GLY A 604 -18.75 -0.24 15.92
C GLY A 604 -18.36 -1.01 14.65
N TYR A 605 -18.19 -0.34 13.50
CA TYR A 605 -17.71 -0.99 12.29
C TYR A 605 -16.31 -1.56 12.47
N LYS A 606 -16.07 -2.70 11.82
CA LYS A 606 -14.78 -3.40 11.84
C LYS A 606 -13.79 -2.74 10.91
N GLN A 607 -12.51 -2.69 11.33
CA GLN A 607 -11.44 -2.24 10.44
C GLN A 607 -11.22 -3.29 9.35
N ALA A 608 -11.15 -2.82 8.11
CA ALA A 608 -10.92 -3.65 6.94
C ALA A 608 -9.41 -3.80 6.64
N GLY A 609 -9.06 -4.70 5.73
CA GLY A 609 -7.73 -4.83 5.15
C GLY A 609 -6.95 -6.08 5.56
N SER A 610 -7.37 -6.78 6.61
CA SER A 610 -6.79 -8.06 7.02
C SER A 610 -7.77 -8.87 7.89
N PRO A 611 -7.62 -10.20 7.96
CA PRO A 611 -8.32 -11.01 8.93
C PRO A 611 -7.98 -10.58 10.37
N GLN A 612 -8.97 -10.48 11.23
CA GLN A 612 -8.79 -10.14 12.63
C GLN A 612 -8.46 -11.38 13.48
N GLN A 613 -8.70 -12.57 12.95
CA GLN A 613 -8.37 -13.84 13.57
C GLN A 613 -7.61 -14.72 12.58
N ALA A 614 -6.52 -15.32 13.04
CA ALA A 614 -5.67 -16.19 12.24
C ALA A 614 -5.09 -17.31 13.10
N TYR A 615 -5.12 -18.53 12.57
CA TYR A 615 -4.63 -19.73 13.21
C TYR A 615 -3.79 -20.52 12.23
N ALA A 616 -2.68 -21.07 12.69
CA ALA A 616 -1.84 -21.94 11.88
C ALA A 616 -1.26 -23.08 12.72
N ALA A 617 -1.16 -24.24 12.09
CA ALA A 617 -0.45 -25.40 12.64
C ALA A 617 0.48 -25.96 11.58
N GLY A 618 1.70 -26.33 11.98
CA GLY A 618 2.72 -26.84 11.06
C GLY A 618 3.52 -27.98 11.67
N ILE A 619 3.94 -28.89 10.78
CA ILE A 619 4.88 -29.96 11.08
C ILE A 619 6.04 -29.88 10.10
N GLU A 620 7.23 -30.09 10.57
CA GLU A 620 8.46 -30.15 9.78
C GLU A 620 9.28 -31.37 10.19
N TYR A 621 9.73 -32.14 9.21
CA TYR A 621 10.71 -33.19 9.33
C TYR A 621 12.04 -32.75 8.73
N ARG A 622 13.13 -32.85 9.46
CA ARG A 622 14.51 -32.60 9.01
C ARG A 622 15.34 -33.87 9.13
N ASP A 623 15.81 -34.37 8.01
CA ASP A 623 16.63 -35.55 7.95
C ASP A 623 18.11 -35.22 8.16
N PRO A 624 18.90 -36.07 8.86
CA PRO A 624 20.35 -35.90 9.00
C PRO A 624 21.11 -35.85 7.67
N LYS A 625 20.53 -36.35 6.56
CA LYS A 625 21.09 -36.30 5.21
C LYS A 625 20.77 -34.98 4.47
N PHE A 626 20.45 -33.91 5.21
CA PHE A 626 20.26 -32.53 4.70
C PHE A 626 19.07 -32.33 3.77
N TRP A 627 18.02 -33.14 3.87
CA TRP A 627 16.73 -32.84 3.27
C TRP A 627 15.67 -32.61 4.35
N TRP A 628 14.64 -31.90 4.00
CA TRP A 628 13.56 -31.58 4.90
C TRP A 628 12.25 -31.39 4.15
N ILE A 629 11.14 -31.68 4.82
CA ILE A 629 9.80 -31.46 4.33
C ILE A 629 8.93 -30.90 5.46
N GLY A 630 8.04 -30.00 5.13
CA GLY A 630 7.08 -29.44 6.07
C GLY A 630 5.73 -29.21 5.42
N ALA A 631 4.71 -29.26 6.25
CA ALA A 631 3.34 -28.90 5.89
C ALA A 631 2.79 -27.93 6.93
N ASN A 632 1.98 -26.98 6.49
CA ASN A 632 1.22 -26.13 7.39
C ASN A 632 -0.20 -25.94 6.90
N ALA A 633 -1.14 -25.85 7.85
CA ALA A 633 -2.53 -25.51 7.64
C ALA A 633 -2.82 -24.16 8.28
N ASN A 634 -3.54 -23.29 7.56
CA ASN A 634 -3.88 -21.95 7.99
C ASN A 634 -5.40 -21.76 7.92
N TYR A 635 -5.96 -21.16 8.94
CA TYR A 635 -7.37 -20.77 9.03
C TYR A 635 -7.43 -19.28 9.40
N MET A 636 -8.06 -18.46 8.57
CA MET A 636 -8.20 -17.03 8.79
C MET A 636 -9.66 -16.62 8.66
N THR A 637 -10.15 -15.78 9.56
CA THR A 637 -11.55 -15.34 9.59
C THR A 637 -11.66 -13.92 10.13
N GLU A 638 -12.89 -13.40 10.25
CA GLU A 638 -13.15 -12.01 10.64
C GLU A 638 -12.45 -11.00 9.72
N ASN A 639 -12.53 -11.25 8.41
CA ASN A 639 -12.08 -10.33 7.40
C ASN A 639 -13.28 -9.58 6.82
N TYR A 640 -13.21 -8.24 6.81
CA TYR A 640 -14.33 -7.36 6.48
C TYR A 640 -14.00 -6.46 5.29
N ILE A 641 -15.04 -6.09 4.54
CA ILE A 641 -14.94 -5.13 3.44
C ILE A 641 -14.66 -3.71 3.97
N ALA A 642 -13.94 -2.91 3.19
CA ALA A 642 -13.82 -1.48 3.45
C ALA A 642 -15.14 -0.79 3.06
N ILE A 643 -15.73 -0.10 4.02
CA ILE A 643 -17.03 0.56 3.87
C ILE A 643 -16.90 1.93 3.21
N SER A 644 -17.96 2.37 2.52
CA SER A 644 -18.11 3.74 2.05
C SER A 644 -18.52 4.65 3.22
N VAL A 645 -17.66 5.61 3.55
CA VAL A 645 -17.87 6.54 4.67
C VAL A 645 -19.08 7.44 4.40
N ILE A 646 -19.20 7.93 3.18
CA ILE A 646 -20.28 8.85 2.77
C ILE A 646 -21.66 8.19 2.84
N LYS A 647 -21.79 6.91 2.56
CA LYS A 647 -23.05 6.17 2.74
C LYS A 647 -23.52 6.13 4.19
N ARG A 648 -22.66 6.40 5.18
CA ARG A 648 -22.98 6.41 6.62
C ARG A 648 -23.21 7.83 7.17
N THR A 649 -23.30 8.85 6.30
CA THR A 649 -23.73 10.21 6.67
C THR A 649 -25.24 10.37 6.53
N ASP A 650 -25.79 11.41 7.13
CA ASP A 650 -27.23 11.71 6.99
C ASP A 650 -27.61 12.03 5.53
N ASN A 651 -26.68 12.46 4.71
CA ASN A 651 -26.92 12.68 3.28
C ASN A 651 -27.41 11.42 2.53
N TYR A 652 -27.09 10.23 3.00
CA TYR A 652 -27.60 8.99 2.43
C TYR A 652 -29.14 8.96 2.42
N TYR A 653 -29.76 9.53 3.46
CA TYR A 653 -31.21 9.61 3.60
C TYR A 653 -31.79 10.93 3.07
N THR A 654 -31.07 12.03 3.20
CA THR A 654 -31.57 13.40 2.90
C THR A 654 -31.19 13.91 1.53
N SER A 655 -30.42 13.15 0.75
CA SER A 655 -30.01 13.54 -0.61
C SER A 655 -31.21 13.88 -1.49
N LEU A 656 -31.08 14.93 -2.30
CA LEU A 656 -32.08 15.29 -3.34
C LEU A 656 -32.29 14.14 -4.35
N ALA A 657 -31.32 13.25 -4.51
CA ALA A 657 -31.47 12.05 -5.33
C ALA A 657 -32.62 11.15 -4.84
N ASN A 658 -32.97 11.17 -3.55
CA ASN A 658 -34.05 10.39 -2.94
C ASN A 658 -35.45 10.98 -3.20
N ASN A 659 -35.60 12.14 -3.84
CA ASN A 659 -36.89 12.78 -4.06
C ASN A 659 -37.90 11.83 -4.70
N GLY A 660 -39.10 11.82 -4.15
CA GLY A 660 -40.21 10.99 -4.58
C GLY A 660 -40.14 9.52 -4.16
N LEU A 661 -39.16 9.13 -3.31
CA LEU A 661 -39.05 7.79 -2.75
C LEU A 661 -39.25 7.81 -1.22
N THR A 662 -40.15 6.95 -0.72
CA THR A 662 -40.28 6.74 0.72
C THR A 662 -39.13 5.87 1.22
N ILE A 663 -38.41 6.37 2.21
CA ILE A 663 -37.23 5.68 2.78
C ILE A 663 -37.72 4.62 3.78
N ASP A 664 -37.41 3.37 3.47
CA ASP A 664 -37.56 2.23 4.36
C ASP A 664 -36.26 2.06 5.16
N LYS A 665 -36.32 2.35 6.46
CA LYS A 665 -35.16 2.33 7.36
C LYS A 665 -34.56 0.92 7.53
N GLU A 666 -35.40 -0.11 7.60
CA GLU A 666 -34.93 -1.50 7.78
C GLU A 666 -34.15 -1.96 6.54
N LYS A 667 -34.66 -1.66 5.35
CA LYS A 667 -33.94 -1.92 4.10
C LYS A 667 -32.64 -1.14 4.03
N ALA A 668 -32.67 0.15 4.37
CA ALA A 668 -31.48 1.00 4.39
C ALA A 668 -30.40 0.41 5.31
N GLU A 669 -30.74 0.00 6.52
CA GLU A 669 -29.82 -0.65 7.45
C GLU A 669 -29.27 -1.97 6.90
N SER A 670 -30.08 -2.75 6.19
CA SER A 670 -29.64 -3.99 5.54
C SER A 670 -28.59 -3.72 4.45
N TYR A 671 -28.75 -2.65 3.64
CA TYR A 671 -27.81 -2.25 2.59
C TYR A 671 -26.49 -1.72 3.16
N LEU A 672 -26.56 -1.07 4.34
CA LEU A 672 -25.39 -0.52 5.03
C LEU A 672 -24.66 -1.53 5.91
N LYS A 673 -25.14 -2.78 6.01
CA LYS A 673 -24.46 -3.81 6.79
C LYS A 673 -23.09 -4.14 6.18
N GLN A 674 -22.03 -4.10 6.98
CA GLN A 674 -20.69 -4.43 6.53
C GLN A 674 -20.56 -5.91 6.16
N GLU A 675 -20.10 -6.18 4.93
CA GLU A 675 -19.85 -7.55 4.48
C GLU A 675 -18.65 -8.16 5.22
N LYS A 676 -18.85 -9.38 5.73
CA LYS A 676 -17.82 -10.25 6.27
C LYS A 676 -17.50 -11.33 5.23
N PHE A 677 -16.22 -11.50 4.89
CA PHE A 677 -15.80 -12.51 3.93
C PHE A 677 -15.82 -13.91 4.53
N SER A 678 -15.99 -14.90 3.66
CA SER A 678 -15.90 -16.31 4.03
C SER A 678 -14.52 -16.64 4.63
N PRO A 679 -14.44 -17.53 5.61
CA PRO A 679 -13.17 -17.96 6.18
C PRO A 679 -12.22 -18.56 5.12
N ILE A 680 -10.94 -18.24 5.25
CA ILE A 680 -9.88 -18.70 4.35
C ILE A 680 -9.20 -19.93 4.98
N ARG A 681 -9.13 -21.05 4.24
CA ARG A 681 -8.53 -22.31 4.67
C ARG A 681 -7.47 -22.72 3.68
N LEU A 682 -6.20 -22.68 4.07
CA LEU A 682 -5.09 -22.97 3.16
C LEU A 682 -4.21 -24.07 3.75
N VAL A 683 -3.78 -24.99 2.89
CA VAL A 683 -2.74 -25.97 3.21
C VAL A 683 -1.56 -25.70 2.29
N ASN A 684 -0.36 -25.64 2.86
CA ASN A 684 0.88 -25.39 2.13
C ASN A 684 1.87 -26.52 2.41
N LEU A 685 2.66 -26.86 1.40
CA LEU A 685 3.80 -27.78 1.50
C LEU A 685 5.08 -27.04 1.18
N VAL A 686 6.15 -27.38 1.87
CA VAL A 686 7.48 -26.84 1.66
C VAL A 686 8.52 -27.90 1.87
N GLY A 687 9.60 -27.86 1.10
CA GLY A 687 10.69 -28.83 1.28
C GLY A 687 11.97 -28.37 0.60
N GLY A 688 13.06 -29.06 0.92
CA GLY A 688 14.34 -28.78 0.31
C GLY A 688 15.38 -29.84 0.63
N ILE A 689 16.44 -29.80 -0.15
CA ILE A 689 17.59 -30.68 0.00
C ILE A 689 18.85 -29.92 -0.39
N SER A 690 19.96 -30.23 0.25
CA SER A 690 21.26 -29.70 -0.11
C SER A 690 22.30 -30.80 -0.15
N TRP A 691 23.21 -30.71 -1.13
CA TRP A 691 24.31 -31.63 -1.31
C TRP A 691 25.63 -30.87 -1.28
N LYS A 692 26.56 -31.35 -0.49
CA LYS A 692 27.94 -30.93 -0.58
C LYS A 692 28.61 -31.77 -1.68
N ILE A 693 29.19 -31.10 -2.70
CA ILE A 693 29.78 -31.79 -3.86
C ILE A 693 31.25 -32.05 -3.58
N VAL A 694 32.10 -31.02 -3.77
CA VAL A 694 33.55 -31.10 -3.54
C VAL A 694 33.99 -29.80 -2.88
N GLY A 695 34.90 -29.88 -1.92
CA GLY A 695 35.43 -28.70 -1.26
C GLY A 695 34.32 -27.88 -0.56
N ASN A 696 34.18 -26.62 -0.95
CA ASN A 696 33.19 -25.67 -0.42
C ASN A 696 31.93 -25.55 -1.25
N TYR A 697 31.80 -26.35 -2.33
CA TYR A 697 30.64 -26.29 -3.24
C TYR A 697 29.44 -27.02 -2.63
N THR A 698 28.33 -26.31 -2.55
CA THR A 698 27.05 -26.86 -2.10
C THR A 698 25.95 -26.50 -3.08
N ILE A 699 25.28 -27.49 -3.65
CA ILE A 699 24.03 -27.32 -4.41
C ILE A 699 22.86 -27.50 -3.45
N GLY A 700 21.83 -26.64 -3.58
CA GLY A 700 20.58 -26.82 -2.86
C GLY A 700 19.38 -26.62 -3.78
N LEU A 701 18.36 -27.40 -3.51
CA LEU A 701 17.02 -27.28 -4.11
C LEU A 701 16.03 -26.99 -3.02
N SER A 702 15.14 -26.03 -3.19
CA SER A 702 14.00 -25.79 -2.32
C SER A 702 12.74 -25.52 -3.14
N ALA A 703 11.62 -26.06 -2.68
CA ALA A 703 10.33 -25.88 -3.34
C ALA A 703 9.25 -25.64 -2.30
N ASN A 704 8.24 -24.88 -2.68
CA ASN A 704 6.97 -24.79 -1.95
C ASN A 704 5.78 -24.84 -2.88
N ILE A 705 4.65 -25.31 -2.36
CA ILE A 705 3.34 -25.26 -2.97
C ILE A 705 2.42 -24.59 -1.95
N ASN A 706 1.90 -23.44 -2.32
CA ASN A 706 0.94 -22.72 -1.48
C ASN A 706 -0.48 -22.99 -1.99
N ASN A 707 -1.43 -23.00 -1.06
CA ASN A 707 -2.82 -23.28 -1.34
C ASN A 707 -2.98 -24.60 -2.15
N LEU A 708 -2.47 -25.69 -1.59
CA LEU A 708 -2.46 -27.03 -2.21
C LEU A 708 -3.85 -27.46 -2.70
N LEU A 709 -4.90 -27.09 -1.97
CA LEU A 709 -6.28 -27.44 -2.27
C LEU A 709 -6.93 -26.52 -3.30
N ASN A 710 -6.20 -25.50 -3.80
CA ASN A 710 -6.67 -24.52 -4.79
C ASN A 710 -7.96 -23.78 -4.35
N ILE A 711 -8.07 -23.46 -3.08
CA ILE A 711 -9.22 -22.73 -2.52
C ILE A 711 -9.26 -21.33 -3.12
N LYS A 712 -10.45 -20.90 -3.55
CA LYS A 712 -10.75 -19.55 -4.01
C LYS A 712 -11.22 -18.70 -2.84
N TYR A 713 -10.69 -17.48 -2.71
CA TYR A 713 -11.02 -16.61 -1.59
C TYR A 713 -10.78 -15.14 -1.93
N LYS A 714 -11.49 -14.26 -1.22
CA LYS A 714 -11.30 -12.81 -1.28
C LYS A 714 -10.28 -12.40 -0.22
N THR A 715 -9.31 -11.58 -0.60
CA THR A 715 -8.30 -11.01 0.32
C THR A 715 -8.74 -9.68 0.92
N GLY A 716 -9.64 -8.97 0.22
CA GLY A 716 -10.17 -7.68 0.61
C GLY A 716 -11.16 -7.18 -0.43
N GLY A 717 -11.64 -5.97 -0.23
CA GLY A 717 -12.57 -5.30 -1.14
C GLY A 717 -13.02 -3.97 -0.56
N PHE A 718 -13.80 -3.23 -1.33
CA PHE A 718 -14.36 -1.95 -0.90
C PHE A 718 -15.75 -1.73 -1.51
N GLU A 719 -16.61 -1.08 -0.75
CA GLU A 719 -17.87 -0.55 -1.26
C GLU A 719 -17.59 0.63 -2.17
N GLN A 720 -18.36 0.76 -3.24
CA GLN A 720 -18.25 1.93 -4.12
C GLN A 720 -19.01 3.12 -3.53
N SER A 721 -18.36 4.29 -3.50
CA SER A 721 -18.95 5.56 -3.04
C SER A 721 -19.49 6.41 -4.18
N ARG A 722 -19.53 5.87 -5.40
CA ARG A 722 -19.92 6.62 -6.60
C ARG A 722 -21.32 7.20 -6.50
N ASN A 723 -22.28 6.41 -6.01
CA ASN A 723 -23.64 6.83 -5.71
C ASN A 723 -23.95 6.52 -4.26
N ALA A 724 -23.96 7.55 -3.43
CA ALA A 724 -24.10 7.43 -1.98
C ALA A 724 -25.48 7.86 -1.49
N SER A 725 -26.57 7.42 -2.16
CA SER A 725 -27.95 7.69 -1.78
C SER A 725 -28.74 6.41 -1.53
N TYR A 726 -29.75 6.48 -0.67
CA TYR A 726 -30.68 5.37 -0.43
C TYR A 726 -31.36 4.90 -1.72
N LYS A 727 -31.77 5.84 -2.57
CA LYS A 727 -32.45 5.54 -3.85
C LYS A 727 -31.58 4.65 -4.74
N GLN A 728 -30.29 4.92 -4.85
CA GLN A 728 -29.40 4.10 -5.67
C GLN A 728 -29.28 2.68 -5.13
N ASP A 729 -29.08 2.52 -3.83
CA ASP A 729 -29.02 1.17 -3.23
C ASP A 729 -30.37 0.44 -3.34
N TYR A 730 -31.49 1.15 -3.18
CA TYR A 730 -32.83 0.61 -3.38
C TYR A 730 -33.02 0.11 -4.83
N GLN A 731 -32.63 0.92 -5.82
CA GLN A 731 -32.74 0.58 -7.23
C GLN A 731 -31.83 -0.60 -7.60
N ASP A 732 -30.59 -0.60 -7.12
CA ASP A 732 -29.63 -1.67 -7.37
C ASP A 732 -30.09 -3.02 -6.79
N HIS A 733 -30.78 -3.02 -5.66
CA HIS A 733 -31.26 -4.26 -5.02
C HIS A 733 -32.68 -4.66 -5.46
N TYR A 734 -33.39 -3.81 -6.20
CA TYR A 734 -34.81 -4.04 -6.53
C TYR A 734 -35.01 -5.29 -7.39
N SER A 735 -34.17 -5.52 -8.37
CA SER A 735 -34.27 -6.66 -9.27
C SER A 735 -33.86 -8.01 -8.62
N GLY A 736 -33.20 -7.97 -7.47
CA GLY A 736 -32.57 -9.16 -6.86
C GLY A 736 -31.39 -9.74 -7.65
N GLY A 737 -30.99 -9.07 -8.74
CA GLY A 737 -29.88 -9.44 -9.62
C GLY A 737 -28.55 -8.81 -9.22
N PRO A 738 -27.57 -8.82 -10.17
CA PRO A 738 -26.28 -8.15 -9.98
C PRO A 738 -26.46 -6.65 -9.79
N LEU A 739 -25.67 -6.06 -8.87
CA LEU A 739 -25.72 -4.63 -8.57
C LEU A 739 -24.86 -3.84 -9.58
N VAL A 740 -25.34 -2.66 -10.02
CA VAL A 740 -24.59 -1.75 -10.90
C VAL A 740 -23.35 -1.22 -10.19
N PHE A 741 -23.50 -0.79 -8.95
CA PHE A 741 -22.40 -0.29 -8.11
C PHE A 741 -22.07 -1.24 -6.95
N GLY A 742 -22.14 -2.55 -7.22
CA GLY A 742 -21.75 -3.57 -6.27
C GLY A 742 -20.30 -3.43 -5.82
N SER A 743 -19.99 -3.91 -4.62
CA SER A 743 -18.64 -3.88 -4.06
C SER A 743 -17.61 -4.50 -5.01
N LYS A 744 -16.38 -3.97 -4.99
CA LYS A 744 -15.25 -4.51 -5.73
C LYS A 744 -14.31 -5.28 -4.82
N TYR A 745 -13.81 -6.41 -5.30
CA TYR A 745 -13.05 -7.37 -4.51
C TYR A 745 -11.67 -7.64 -5.11
N PHE A 746 -10.72 -7.93 -4.23
CA PHE A 746 -9.42 -8.48 -4.57
C PHE A 746 -9.42 -9.97 -4.28
N ASN A 747 -9.15 -10.79 -5.29
CA ASN A 747 -9.07 -12.24 -5.15
C ASN A 747 -7.67 -12.66 -4.68
N GLY A 748 -7.62 -13.72 -3.87
CA GLY A 748 -6.38 -14.37 -3.48
C GLY A 748 -5.82 -15.26 -4.58
N TYR A 749 -4.55 -15.64 -4.41
CA TYR A 749 -3.94 -16.63 -5.30
C TYR A 749 -4.55 -18.00 -5.06
N GLY A 750 -4.91 -18.72 -6.11
CA GLY A 750 -5.18 -20.14 -6.08
C GLY A 750 -3.90 -20.93 -5.77
N ARG A 751 -3.77 -22.14 -6.30
CA ARG A 751 -2.54 -22.92 -6.12
C ARG A 751 -1.36 -22.23 -6.80
N THR A 752 -0.31 -21.96 -6.01
CA THR A 752 0.95 -21.42 -6.51
C THR A 752 2.11 -22.29 -6.08
N TYR A 753 3.19 -22.22 -6.86
CA TYR A 753 4.42 -22.92 -6.56
C TYR A 753 5.63 -22.00 -6.66
N MET A 754 6.71 -22.42 -6.02
CA MET A 754 8.04 -21.86 -6.19
C MET A 754 9.07 -22.97 -6.10
N ALA A 755 9.96 -23.04 -7.07
CA ALA A 755 11.12 -23.93 -7.08
C ALA A 755 12.39 -23.10 -7.25
N ASN A 756 13.37 -23.32 -6.37
CA ASN A 756 14.61 -22.56 -6.35
C ASN A 756 15.81 -23.50 -6.26
N ILE A 757 16.73 -23.38 -7.21
CA ILE A 757 18.02 -24.04 -7.17
C ILE A 757 19.12 -23.00 -6.88
N TYR A 758 20.09 -23.36 -6.06
CA TYR A 758 21.21 -22.47 -5.76
C TYR A 758 22.52 -23.25 -5.63
N LEU A 759 23.60 -22.56 -5.97
CA LEU A 759 24.99 -23.02 -5.80
C LEU A 759 25.71 -22.03 -4.90
N ASN A 760 26.32 -22.54 -3.84
CA ASN A 760 27.28 -21.80 -2.97
C ASN A 760 28.68 -22.34 -3.20
N PHE A 761 29.70 -21.42 -3.31
CA PHE A 761 31.11 -21.79 -3.52
C PHE A 761 32.07 -20.70 -3.06
#